data_df53b7761913951269fc66e7bc5e1c45
#
_entry.id   df53b7761913951269fc66e7bc5e1c45
#
_cell.length_a   1.000
_cell.length_b   1.000
_cell.length_c   1.000
_cell.angle_alpha   90.00
_cell.angle_beta   90.00
_cell.angle_gamma   90.00
#
_symmetry.space_group_name_H-M   'P 1'
#
loop_
_entity.id
_entity.type
_entity.pdbx_description
1 polymer ?
#
loop_
_entity_poly.entity_id
_entity_poly.type
_entity_poly.pdbx_seq_one_letter_code
_entity_poly.pdbx_strand_id
1 'polypeptide(L)'
;MAEKRFHELAALLAGAAMAALPMPALAQSDQTYQFDLQAQDLGDALRSVAAKAGWELYASAEDVNGVPAPRLEGELTARQAIERLLADTNLRARFRDGAVIIRGRTAAIVTAGDEAADSEIVVTGSLIRGADIPSARITVSRSDIENAGQSDLGEVVRNIPQNFSGGQNPGVGFGAGQLNSNLNSASHLNLRGLGSDATLTLLNGHRLPYDGAFGGVDISAIPVEAVERIEIVPDGSSAQYGSDAVAGVANIILRRDFTGLKTSARIGGSTDGGNFQQGADVVGGTSWTSGNLIAAYHFAHNSAIYARQRSYTDALAPGNSLYPSIRQHAVTMSGRQTLAPGIEFKVDGLYSNRRSIITSGSLGNAGLTESRYAPTTKAFSIIPAIDVDLGGQWMAKASLAYGKDNSRYNRLFSQPGIAGTVTSGCYCNTTLTTELVIDGPLVSLPAGDLRVAIGGGYRSSSLRYSRYENEGLVAAFDASRKSHYLFGEVQLPVIAPEQSVPLVRRLTITAAARYENYPGMASVTTPKLGAVLEPNRDLTIKASWGRSFKAPTLYQQHVGYEAYLLPANWYVPAASGTIFYASGGNPDLEPERARSWSAGFEFHPQALEGFHVGASYFNVRYRDRVARPIAGSIASAFSQPGYASLLNYAPSTELLDRLAAGSLYGLTNYTAGPFDPANVLVLVDNRNLNLARQDIEGVDINTSVRFSISPDQNIGLTGSATYLKSDQQLTPLLPRTQLAGVIFNPPHWRGRLGASWEARRFNVSMFANYTGSVTDNRYLPSSSVDSILTFDLAARLDIGNSSSRSPALTITIVANNMFNAKPDIIRVTGSTDTPYDSTNYSATGRFLGLTVSRSW
;
A
#
# COMPACT_ATOMS: atom_id res chain seq x y z
N MET A 1 -5.76 -28.94 18.81
CA MET A 1 -7.23 -29.04 19.03
C MET A 1 -7.99 -27.77 18.61
N ALA A 2 -7.48 -26.59 18.87
CA ALA A 2 -8.10 -25.33 18.43
C ALA A 2 -8.11 -25.13 16.90
N GLU A 3 -7.07 -25.57 16.23
CA GLU A 3 -6.92 -25.44 14.77
C GLU A 3 -7.95 -26.30 13.98
N LYS A 4 -8.27 -27.49 14.51
CA LYS A 4 -9.27 -28.38 13.91
C LYS A 4 -10.69 -27.84 14.07
N ARG A 5 -11.00 -27.20 15.20
CA ARG A 5 -12.30 -26.54 15.43
C ARG A 5 -12.49 -25.28 14.58
N PHE A 6 -11.40 -24.59 14.24
CA PHE A 6 -11.48 -23.39 13.42
C PHE A 6 -11.69 -23.71 11.93
N HIS A 7 -11.11 -24.81 11.43
CA HIS A 7 -11.38 -25.30 10.08
C HIS A 7 -12.84 -25.79 9.94
N GLU A 8 -13.37 -26.40 10.99
CA GLU A 8 -14.78 -26.80 11.03
C GLU A 8 -15.72 -25.60 11.11
N LEU A 9 -15.36 -24.53 11.82
CA LEU A 9 -16.13 -23.28 11.88
C LEU A 9 -16.07 -22.49 10.58
N ALA A 10 -14.90 -22.44 9.92
CA ALA A 10 -14.73 -21.82 8.60
C ALA A 10 -15.49 -22.57 7.51
N ALA A 11 -15.53 -23.91 7.57
CA ALA A 11 -16.33 -24.74 6.69
C ALA A 11 -17.85 -24.61 6.96
N LEU A 12 -18.24 -24.41 8.22
CA LEU A 12 -19.64 -24.14 8.59
C LEU A 12 -20.08 -22.74 8.16
N LEU A 13 -19.23 -21.73 8.27
CA LEU A 13 -19.52 -20.37 7.79
C LEU A 13 -19.55 -20.30 6.26
N ALA A 14 -18.67 -21.01 5.57
CA ALA A 14 -18.71 -21.15 4.11
C ALA A 14 -19.94 -21.95 3.64
N GLY A 15 -20.33 -23.00 4.39
CA GLY A 15 -21.53 -23.77 4.15
C GLY A 15 -22.82 -22.98 4.41
N ALA A 16 -22.84 -22.15 5.47
CA ALA A 16 -23.98 -21.27 5.77
C ALA A 16 -24.12 -20.13 4.76
N ALA A 17 -23.01 -19.62 4.20
CA ALA A 17 -23.07 -18.64 3.11
C ALA A 17 -23.57 -19.24 1.79
N MET A 18 -23.33 -20.52 1.52
CA MET A 18 -23.88 -21.21 0.35
C MET A 18 -25.36 -21.69 0.56
N ALA A 19 -25.77 -21.92 1.80
CA ALA A 19 -27.16 -22.30 2.10
C ALA A 19 -28.11 -21.10 2.19
N ALA A 20 -27.58 -19.87 2.24
CA ALA A 20 -28.35 -18.63 2.21
C ALA A 20 -28.48 -18.04 0.78
N LEU A 21 -28.23 -18.80 -0.27
CA LEU A 21 -28.63 -18.40 -1.61
C LEU A 21 -30.17 -18.42 -1.63
N PRO A 22 -30.85 -17.30 -1.78
CA PRO A 22 -32.30 -17.31 -1.92
C PRO A 22 -32.62 -18.12 -3.17
N MET A 23 -33.55 -19.06 -3.05
CA MET A 23 -34.26 -19.54 -4.22
C MET A 23 -34.73 -18.33 -5.02
N PRO A 24 -34.67 -18.33 -6.36
CA PRO A 24 -35.10 -17.20 -7.16
C PRO A 24 -36.50 -16.81 -6.67
N ALA A 25 -36.59 -15.64 -6.06
CA ALA A 25 -37.88 -15.00 -5.85
C ALA A 25 -38.48 -14.87 -7.25
N LEU A 26 -39.65 -15.45 -7.42
CA LEU A 26 -40.43 -15.25 -8.61
C LEU A 26 -40.41 -13.78 -8.93
N ALA A 27 -39.88 -13.41 -10.09
CA ALA A 27 -39.86 -12.04 -10.56
C ALA A 27 -41.22 -11.44 -10.32
N GLN A 28 -41.29 -10.35 -9.53
CA GLN A 28 -42.46 -9.50 -9.56
C GLN A 28 -42.62 -9.11 -11.02
N SER A 29 -43.72 -9.57 -11.64
CA SER A 29 -44.06 -9.21 -13.00
C SER A 29 -44.10 -7.70 -13.06
N ASP A 30 -43.19 -7.07 -13.84
CA ASP A 30 -43.25 -5.64 -14.12
C ASP A 30 -44.66 -5.33 -14.60
N GLN A 31 -45.40 -4.57 -13.79
CA GLN A 31 -46.80 -4.24 -14.11
C GLN A 31 -46.79 -3.40 -15.39
N THR A 32 -47.53 -3.85 -16.40
CA THR A 32 -47.74 -3.13 -17.65
C THR A 32 -48.91 -2.15 -17.55
N TYR A 33 -48.77 -1.03 -18.21
CA TYR A 33 -49.77 0.02 -18.27
C TYR A 33 -50.08 0.33 -19.73
N GLN A 34 -51.34 0.57 -20.05
CA GLN A 34 -51.76 1.06 -21.38
C GLN A 34 -51.45 2.56 -21.47
N PHE A 35 -50.53 2.98 -22.36
CA PHE A 35 -50.24 4.37 -22.61
C PHE A 35 -50.83 4.81 -23.94
N ASP A 36 -51.35 6.02 -24.01
CA ASP A 36 -51.75 6.74 -25.19
C ASP A 36 -51.47 8.23 -24.95
N LEU A 37 -50.20 8.62 -25.05
CA LEU A 37 -49.78 10.00 -24.87
C LEU A 37 -49.45 10.60 -26.22
N GLN A 38 -50.10 11.72 -26.57
CA GLN A 38 -49.78 12.48 -27.76
C GLN A 38 -48.39 13.11 -27.63
N ALA A 39 -47.75 13.49 -28.75
CA ALA A 39 -46.52 14.24 -28.73
C ALA A 39 -46.70 15.53 -27.90
N GLN A 40 -45.87 15.73 -26.88
CA GLN A 40 -45.97 16.83 -25.91
C GLN A 40 -44.61 17.19 -25.34
N ASP A 41 -44.55 18.09 -24.39
CA ASP A 41 -43.32 18.40 -23.67
C ASP A 41 -42.81 17.15 -22.88
N LEU A 42 -41.52 16.93 -22.88
CA LEU A 42 -40.91 15.74 -22.28
C LEU A 42 -41.16 15.69 -20.77
N GLY A 43 -41.10 16.83 -20.09
CA GLY A 43 -41.38 16.90 -18.68
C GLY A 43 -42.82 16.50 -18.35
N ASP A 44 -43.78 16.86 -19.23
CA ASP A 44 -45.20 16.47 -19.06
C ASP A 44 -45.44 15.00 -19.35
N ALA A 45 -44.77 14.48 -20.38
CA ALA A 45 -44.84 13.05 -20.75
C ALA A 45 -44.27 12.17 -19.62
N LEU A 46 -43.12 12.53 -19.08
CA LEU A 46 -42.48 11.82 -17.99
C LEU A 46 -43.32 11.85 -16.68
N ARG A 47 -43.93 13.04 -16.35
CA ARG A 47 -44.87 13.16 -15.21
C ARG A 47 -46.07 12.23 -15.40
N SER A 48 -46.61 12.17 -16.60
CA SER A 48 -47.76 11.31 -16.91
C SER A 48 -47.44 9.82 -16.73
N VAL A 49 -46.26 9.38 -17.18
CA VAL A 49 -45.82 7.98 -17.01
C VAL A 49 -45.58 7.67 -15.52
N ALA A 50 -44.86 8.56 -14.82
CA ALA A 50 -44.52 8.36 -13.40
C ALA A 50 -45.80 8.35 -12.52
N ALA A 51 -46.75 9.27 -12.75
CA ALA A 51 -48.02 9.31 -12.02
C ALA A 51 -48.85 8.05 -12.23
N LYS A 52 -48.88 7.52 -13.47
CA LYS A 52 -49.62 6.30 -13.78
C LYS A 52 -49.01 5.03 -13.14
N ALA A 53 -47.71 5.04 -12.94
CA ALA A 53 -46.98 3.97 -12.26
C ALA A 53 -46.91 4.13 -10.72
N GLY A 54 -47.39 5.27 -10.19
CA GLY A 54 -47.21 5.58 -8.76
C GLY A 54 -45.77 5.87 -8.37
N TRP A 55 -44.94 6.34 -9.30
CA TRP A 55 -43.54 6.67 -9.07
C TRP A 55 -43.32 8.15 -8.85
N GLU A 56 -42.33 8.49 -8.02
CA GLU A 56 -41.85 9.86 -7.88
C GLU A 56 -40.89 10.21 -9.02
N LEU A 57 -41.05 11.35 -9.67
CA LEU A 57 -40.18 11.84 -10.75
C LEU A 57 -39.30 12.96 -10.25
N TYR A 58 -38.00 12.74 -10.35
CA TYR A 58 -36.94 13.73 -10.09
C TYR A 58 -36.26 14.10 -11.42
N ALA A 59 -36.51 15.29 -11.94
CA ALA A 59 -35.88 15.84 -13.13
C ALA A 59 -35.62 17.32 -12.93
N SER A 60 -34.49 17.83 -13.43
CA SER A 60 -34.26 19.27 -13.49
C SER A 60 -35.22 19.88 -14.52
N ALA A 61 -35.88 20.98 -14.17
CA ALA A 61 -36.73 21.67 -15.11
C ALA A 61 -35.97 22.13 -16.40
N GLU A 62 -34.69 22.46 -16.26
CA GLU A 62 -33.85 22.88 -17.37
C GLU A 62 -33.56 21.74 -18.34
N ASP A 63 -33.55 20.50 -17.87
CA ASP A 63 -33.23 19.31 -18.67
C ASP A 63 -34.44 18.79 -19.49
N VAL A 64 -35.66 19.02 -19.00
CA VAL A 64 -36.86 18.38 -19.58
C VAL A 64 -37.88 19.33 -20.17
N ASN A 65 -37.91 20.63 -19.77
CA ASN A 65 -38.83 21.59 -20.30
C ASN A 65 -38.41 22.13 -21.70
N GLY A 66 -39.32 22.15 -22.62
CA GLY A 66 -39.04 22.56 -24.02
C GLY A 66 -38.42 21.46 -24.87
N VAL A 67 -38.21 20.27 -24.33
CA VAL A 67 -37.76 19.11 -25.10
C VAL A 67 -38.98 18.35 -25.64
N PRO A 68 -39.12 18.15 -26.96
CA PRO A 68 -40.28 17.44 -27.51
C PRO A 68 -40.17 15.93 -27.21
N ALA A 69 -41.24 15.36 -26.66
CA ALA A 69 -41.37 13.92 -26.49
C ALA A 69 -42.17 13.31 -27.65
N PRO A 70 -41.78 12.12 -28.15
CA PRO A 70 -42.54 11.43 -29.18
C PRO A 70 -43.88 10.93 -28.64
N ARG A 71 -44.84 10.65 -29.53
CA ARG A 71 -46.08 9.93 -29.16
C ARG A 71 -45.72 8.58 -28.53
N LEU A 72 -46.32 8.28 -27.40
CA LEU A 72 -46.16 7.00 -26.67
C LEU A 72 -47.48 6.24 -26.66
N GLU A 73 -47.56 5.14 -27.38
CA GLU A 73 -48.76 4.30 -27.48
C GLU A 73 -48.42 2.83 -27.27
N GLY A 74 -49.24 2.11 -26.54
CA GLY A 74 -49.16 0.69 -26.36
C GLY A 74 -49.11 0.24 -24.89
N GLU A 75 -49.07 -1.08 -24.70
CA GLU A 75 -48.94 -1.69 -23.40
C GLU A 75 -47.46 -1.86 -23.03
N LEU A 76 -47.00 -1.08 -22.06
CA LEU A 76 -45.56 -0.97 -21.69
C LEU A 76 -45.43 -0.97 -20.16
N THR A 77 -44.29 -1.46 -19.67
CA THR A 77 -43.94 -1.17 -18.27
C THR A 77 -43.57 0.31 -18.14
N ALA A 78 -43.70 0.88 -16.95
CA ALA A 78 -43.29 2.28 -16.71
C ALA A 78 -41.82 2.53 -17.11
N ARG A 79 -40.95 1.55 -16.90
CA ARG A 79 -39.55 1.62 -17.34
C ARG A 79 -39.42 1.70 -18.84
N GLN A 80 -40.04 0.83 -19.59
CA GLN A 80 -40.02 0.83 -21.05
C GLN A 80 -40.60 2.13 -21.62
N ALA A 81 -41.67 2.65 -21.00
CA ALA A 81 -42.29 3.91 -21.40
C ALA A 81 -41.31 5.09 -21.25
N ILE A 82 -40.63 5.20 -20.10
CA ILE A 82 -39.63 6.25 -19.84
C ILE A 82 -38.43 6.10 -20.75
N GLU A 83 -37.90 4.89 -20.94
CA GLU A 83 -36.76 4.64 -21.83
C GLU A 83 -37.08 5.01 -23.30
N ARG A 84 -38.35 4.77 -23.75
CA ARG A 84 -38.81 5.22 -25.09
C ARG A 84 -38.91 6.74 -25.21
N LEU A 85 -39.41 7.42 -24.19
CA LEU A 85 -39.49 8.88 -24.20
C LEU A 85 -38.10 9.53 -24.21
N LEU A 86 -37.09 8.88 -23.69
CA LEU A 86 -35.72 9.38 -23.64
C LEU A 86 -34.83 8.93 -24.81
N ALA A 87 -35.30 8.04 -25.68
CA ALA A 87 -34.47 7.37 -26.70
C ALA A 87 -33.74 8.35 -27.63
N ASP A 88 -34.38 9.44 -28.02
CA ASP A 88 -33.82 10.46 -28.95
C ASP A 88 -33.33 11.71 -28.19
N THR A 89 -33.15 11.62 -26.88
CA THR A 89 -32.70 12.72 -26.04
C THR A 89 -31.29 12.47 -25.49
N ASN A 90 -30.61 13.52 -25.05
CA ASN A 90 -29.36 13.41 -24.27
C ASN A 90 -29.61 13.15 -22.77
N LEU A 91 -30.77 12.55 -22.42
CA LEU A 91 -31.15 12.27 -21.04
C LEU A 91 -31.05 10.78 -20.71
N ARG A 92 -30.84 10.46 -19.43
CA ARG A 92 -30.91 9.08 -18.92
C ARG A 92 -31.86 9.01 -17.74
N ALA A 93 -32.58 7.89 -17.65
CA ALA A 93 -33.38 7.54 -16.49
C ALA A 93 -32.61 6.59 -15.59
N ARG A 94 -32.66 6.85 -14.30
CA ARG A 94 -32.25 5.93 -13.24
C ARG A 94 -33.47 5.55 -12.42
N PHE A 95 -33.75 4.26 -12.34
CA PHE A 95 -34.93 3.73 -11.66
C PHE A 95 -34.56 3.27 -10.26
N ARG A 96 -35.37 3.64 -9.28
CA ARG A 96 -35.36 3.14 -7.89
C ARG A 96 -36.76 2.65 -7.52
N ASP A 97 -36.89 1.89 -6.43
CA ASP A 97 -38.18 1.42 -5.97
C ASP A 97 -39.12 2.61 -5.72
N GLY A 98 -40.12 2.75 -6.57
CA GLY A 98 -41.11 3.82 -6.50
C GLY A 98 -40.66 5.20 -7.02
N ALA A 99 -39.47 5.34 -7.65
CA ALA A 99 -38.97 6.62 -8.13
C ALA A 99 -38.15 6.51 -9.43
N VAL A 100 -38.14 7.56 -10.25
CA VAL A 100 -37.27 7.71 -11.42
C VAL A 100 -36.56 9.08 -11.40
N ILE A 101 -35.26 9.05 -11.62
CA ILE A 101 -34.40 10.24 -11.69
C ILE A 101 -33.95 10.42 -13.13
N ILE A 102 -34.27 11.58 -13.72
CA ILE A 102 -33.86 11.97 -15.08
C ILE A 102 -32.71 12.96 -14.99
N ARG A 103 -31.63 12.72 -15.72
CA ARG A 103 -30.49 13.65 -15.82
C ARG A 103 -29.98 13.76 -17.24
N GLY A 104 -29.45 14.93 -17.57
CA GLY A 104 -28.78 15.19 -18.85
C GLY A 104 -27.64 14.21 -19.09
N ARG A 105 -27.50 13.78 -20.32
CA ARG A 105 -26.32 13.07 -20.83
C ARG A 105 -25.25 14.14 -21.11
N THR A 106 -24.80 14.84 -20.09
CA THR A 106 -23.57 15.60 -20.20
C THR A 106 -22.51 14.60 -20.60
N ALA A 107 -21.79 14.83 -21.67
CA ALA A 107 -20.61 14.07 -22.00
C ALA A 107 -19.80 13.99 -20.71
N ALA A 108 -19.71 12.79 -20.13
CA ALA A 108 -19.09 12.61 -18.85
C ALA A 108 -17.62 12.98 -19.01
N ILE A 109 -17.33 14.24 -18.74
CA ILE A 109 -16.03 14.64 -18.26
C ILE A 109 -15.98 14.06 -16.87
N VAL A 110 -15.40 12.88 -16.78
CA VAL A 110 -15.04 12.28 -15.51
C VAL A 110 -13.93 13.17 -14.94
N THR A 111 -14.34 14.25 -14.29
CA THR A 111 -13.53 14.81 -13.24
C THR A 111 -13.44 13.71 -12.19
N ALA A 112 -12.23 13.40 -11.75
CA ALA A 112 -11.92 12.40 -10.72
C ALA A 112 -12.62 12.67 -9.36
N GLY A 113 -13.82 13.22 -9.38
CA GLY A 113 -14.65 13.60 -8.26
C GLY A 113 -16.13 13.17 -8.32
N ASP A 114 -16.69 12.78 -9.46
CA ASP A 114 -18.14 12.63 -9.61
C ASP A 114 -18.68 11.21 -9.92
N GLU A 115 -17.83 10.18 -10.04
CA GLU A 115 -18.32 8.77 -10.09
C GLU A 115 -18.67 8.18 -8.72
N ALA A 116 -18.73 8.99 -7.67
CA ALA A 116 -18.80 8.52 -6.29
C ALA A 116 -20.16 8.72 -5.61
N ALA A 117 -21.26 8.85 -6.33
CA ALA A 117 -22.55 9.13 -5.66
C ALA A 117 -23.32 7.90 -5.17
N ASP A 118 -22.82 6.65 -5.32
CA ASP A 118 -23.49 5.45 -4.80
C ASP A 118 -22.56 4.30 -4.39
N SER A 119 -21.24 4.45 -4.46
CA SER A 119 -20.34 3.59 -3.71
C SER A 119 -20.09 4.27 -2.37
N GLU A 120 -20.18 3.53 -1.28
CA GLU A 120 -19.70 3.97 0.03
C GLU A 120 -18.31 4.61 -0.17
N ILE A 121 -18.24 5.95 -0.08
CA ILE A 121 -16.97 6.66 -0.26
C ILE A 121 -16.16 6.39 1.00
N VAL A 122 -15.40 5.32 1.00
CA VAL A 122 -14.30 5.15 1.94
C VAL A 122 -13.21 6.11 1.46
N VAL A 123 -13.20 7.30 2.00
CA VAL A 123 -12.18 8.30 1.71
C VAL A 123 -11.01 8.07 2.66
N THR A 124 -9.86 7.67 2.15
CA THR A 124 -8.66 7.48 2.98
C THR A 124 -8.18 8.83 3.51
N GLY A 125 -7.97 8.93 4.83
CA GLY A 125 -7.48 10.15 5.50
C GLY A 125 -8.50 10.83 6.40
N SER A 126 -9.77 10.37 6.42
CA SER A 126 -10.79 10.74 7.40
C SER A 126 -11.64 9.52 7.75
N LEU A 127 -12.22 9.52 8.95
CA LEU A 127 -13.20 8.52 9.44
C LEU A 127 -14.64 9.04 9.30
N ILE A 128 -14.80 10.31 8.96
CA ILE A 128 -16.09 10.94 8.70
C ILE A 128 -16.42 10.76 7.21
N ARG A 129 -17.57 10.21 6.90
CA ARG A 129 -18.03 10.01 5.50
C ARG A 129 -18.18 11.35 4.77
N GLY A 130 -17.59 11.44 3.57
CA GLY A 130 -17.67 12.64 2.73
C GLY A 130 -16.90 13.84 3.26
N ALA A 131 -15.96 13.63 4.20
CA ALA A 131 -15.19 14.72 4.78
C ALA A 131 -14.16 15.30 3.79
N ASP A 132 -13.91 16.61 3.90
CA ASP A 132 -12.78 17.25 3.26
C ASP A 132 -11.47 16.80 3.91
N ILE A 133 -10.52 16.33 3.09
CA ILE A 133 -9.22 15.83 3.58
C ILE A 133 -8.20 16.96 3.51
N PRO A 134 -7.59 17.35 4.65
CA PRO A 134 -6.62 18.46 4.69
C PRO A 134 -5.22 18.06 4.19
N SER A 135 -4.97 16.79 3.94
CA SER A 135 -3.71 16.28 3.41
C SER A 135 -3.80 16.04 1.90
N ALA A 136 -2.67 16.12 1.19
CA ALA A 136 -2.60 15.70 -0.20
C ALA A 136 -2.99 14.22 -0.35
N ARG A 137 -3.67 13.88 -1.42
CA ARG A 137 -4.06 12.49 -1.75
C ARG A 137 -3.60 12.14 -3.14
N ILE A 138 -3.05 10.94 -3.30
CA ILE A 138 -2.70 10.34 -4.58
C ILE A 138 -3.69 9.20 -4.79
N THR A 139 -4.37 9.22 -5.93
CA THR A 139 -5.27 8.14 -6.34
C THR A 139 -4.72 7.50 -7.62
N VAL A 140 -4.53 6.19 -7.59
CA VAL A 140 -4.23 5.39 -8.78
C VAL A 140 -5.50 4.61 -9.10
N SER A 141 -6.20 5.04 -10.11
CA SER A 141 -7.46 4.43 -10.53
C SER A 141 -7.24 3.13 -11.32
N ARG A 142 -8.31 2.36 -11.48
CA ARG A 142 -8.28 1.17 -12.33
C ARG A 142 -7.87 1.50 -13.76
N SER A 143 -8.40 2.59 -14.31
CA SER A 143 -8.03 3.04 -15.65
C SER A 143 -6.54 3.37 -15.77
N ASP A 144 -5.93 3.96 -14.74
CA ASP A 144 -4.49 4.23 -14.73
C ASP A 144 -3.67 2.94 -14.77
N ILE A 145 -4.09 1.92 -14.01
CA ILE A 145 -3.45 0.59 -13.98
C ILE A 145 -3.58 -0.11 -15.34
N GLU A 146 -4.78 -0.11 -15.91
CA GLU A 146 -5.05 -0.73 -17.23
C GLU A 146 -4.33 0.00 -18.37
N ASN A 147 -4.31 1.34 -18.36
CA ASN A 147 -3.64 2.15 -19.37
C ASN A 147 -2.11 2.05 -19.29
N ALA A 148 -1.57 1.75 -18.11
CA ALA A 148 -0.15 1.45 -17.95
C ALA A 148 0.20 -0.02 -18.25
N GLY A 149 -0.80 -0.89 -18.47
CA GLY A 149 -0.62 -2.31 -18.75
C GLY A 149 0.05 -3.09 -17.60
N GLN A 150 -0.11 -2.62 -16.38
CA GLN A 150 0.49 -3.22 -15.18
C GLN A 150 -0.28 -4.46 -14.75
N SER A 151 0.42 -5.49 -14.32
CA SER A 151 -0.15 -6.80 -14.03
C SER A 151 -0.07 -7.24 -12.56
N ASP A 152 0.70 -6.52 -11.74
CA ASP A 152 0.76 -6.73 -10.30
C ASP A 152 0.87 -5.40 -9.55
N LEU A 153 0.42 -5.38 -8.29
CA LEU A 153 0.42 -4.15 -7.50
C LEU A 153 1.83 -3.68 -7.11
N GLY A 154 2.79 -4.59 -7.07
CA GLY A 154 4.20 -4.23 -6.85
C GLY A 154 4.74 -3.38 -8.01
N GLU A 155 4.36 -3.67 -9.27
CA GLU A 155 4.68 -2.79 -10.42
C GLU A 155 3.98 -1.45 -10.31
N VAL A 156 2.69 -1.44 -9.94
CA VAL A 156 1.90 -0.20 -9.76
C VAL A 156 2.60 0.74 -8.80
N VAL A 157 2.92 0.28 -7.59
CA VAL A 157 3.47 1.17 -6.54
C VAL A 157 4.92 1.57 -6.79
N ARG A 158 5.70 0.78 -7.54
CA ARG A 158 7.07 1.17 -7.93
C ARG A 158 7.10 2.40 -8.83
N ASN A 159 6.04 2.61 -9.61
CA ASN A 159 5.91 3.74 -10.52
C ASN A 159 5.40 5.02 -9.84
N ILE A 160 5.08 4.99 -8.55
CA ILE A 160 4.67 6.16 -7.78
C ILE A 160 5.93 6.88 -7.28
N PRO A 161 6.20 8.15 -7.67
CA PRO A 161 7.42 8.85 -7.27
C PRO A 161 7.61 8.99 -5.76
N GLN A 162 6.53 9.12 -5.00
CA GLN A 162 6.52 9.23 -3.54
C GLN A 162 6.85 7.92 -2.82
N ASN A 163 6.80 6.79 -3.54
CA ASN A 163 7.11 5.47 -2.98
C ASN A 163 8.53 5.06 -3.33
N PHE A 164 9.38 4.85 -2.33
CA PHE A 164 10.74 4.34 -2.51
C PHE A 164 10.76 2.82 -2.31
N SER A 165 11.04 2.09 -3.37
CA SER A 165 10.94 0.63 -3.37
C SER A 165 12.18 -0.08 -2.83
N GLY A 166 13.17 0.64 -2.33
CA GLY A 166 14.44 0.07 -1.84
C GLY A 166 14.24 -0.91 -0.68
N GLY A 167 14.77 -2.12 -0.84
CA GLY A 167 14.65 -3.20 0.14
C GLY A 167 13.29 -3.87 0.21
N GLN A 168 12.32 -3.43 -0.59
CA GLN A 168 10.91 -3.75 -0.44
C GLN A 168 10.27 -4.34 -1.71
N ASN A 169 11.09 -4.80 -2.65
CA ASN A 169 10.64 -5.45 -3.87
C ASN A 169 11.57 -6.60 -4.26
N PRO A 170 11.11 -7.55 -5.08
CA PRO A 170 11.90 -8.73 -5.45
C PRO A 170 13.21 -8.43 -6.18
N GLY A 171 13.31 -7.28 -6.85
CA GLY A 171 14.47 -6.91 -7.68
C GLY A 171 15.65 -6.31 -6.91
N VAL A 172 15.52 -6.11 -5.60
CA VAL A 172 16.62 -5.57 -4.78
C VAL A 172 17.58 -6.69 -4.43
N GLY A 173 18.83 -6.55 -4.87
CA GLY A 173 19.88 -7.57 -4.70
C GLY A 173 20.53 -7.56 -3.32
N PHE A 174 21.33 -8.56 -3.05
CA PHE A 174 22.20 -8.62 -1.87
C PHE A 174 23.19 -7.46 -1.90
N GLY A 175 23.59 -6.97 -0.73
CA GLY A 175 24.51 -5.85 -0.59
C GLY A 175 23.95 -4.47 -0.95
N ALA A 176 22.71 -4.41 -1.42
CA ALA A 176 22.00 -3.17 -1.65
C ALA A 176 21.55 -2.56 -0.33
N GLY A 177 22.46 -1.94 0.38
CA GLY A 177 22.24 -1.46 1.72
C GLY A 177 21.96 -2.60 2.71
N GLN A 178 22.41 -2.49 3.93
CA GLN A 178 22.19 -3.51 4.98
C GLN A 178 20.70 -3.70 5.37
N LEU A 179 19.81 -2.97 4.72
CA LEU A 179 18.37 -2.94 4.99
C LEU A 179 17.54 -3.80 4.04
N ASN A 180 18.16 -4.49 3.08
CA ASN A 180 17.41 -5.43 2.25
C ASN A 180 17.06 -6.70 3.01
N SER A 181 15.92 -6.65 3.64
CA SER A 181 15.34 -7.71 4.45
C SER A 181 14.17 -8.41 3.76
N ASN A 182 14.05 -8.28 2.44
CA ASN A 182 12.99 -8.90 1.65
C ASN A 182 13.27 -10.39 1.45
N LEU A 183 13.03 -11.17 2.50
CA LEU A 183 13.35 -12.60 2.54
C LEU A 183 12.42 -13.48 1.71
N ASN A 184 11.26 -12.99 1.31
CA ASN A 184 10.19 -13.78 0.69
C ASN A 184 9.70 -13.23 -0.66
N SER A 185 10.45 -12.30 -1.25
CA SER A 185 10.15 -11.67 -2.54
C SER A 185 8.80 -10.95 -2.56
N ALA A 186 8.43 -10.32 -1.44
CA ALA A 186 7.26 -9.49 -1.30
C ALA A 186 7.44 -8.11 -1.97
N SER A 187 6.34 -7.40 -2.19
CA SER A 187 6.34 -5.99 -2.57
C SER A 187 5.60 -5.17 -1.53
N HIS A 188 6.30 -4.20 -0.95
CA HIS A 188 5.74 -3.32 0.08
C HIS A 188 5.71 -1.87 -0.39
N LEU A 189 4.82 -1.08 0.23
CA LEU A 189 4.90 0.38 0.16
C LEU A 189 5.91 0.90 1.17
N ASN A 190 6.67 1.91 0.76
CA ASN A 190 7.65 2.61 1.57
C ASN A 190 7.62 4.08 1.19
N LEU A 191 6.66 4.81 1.74
CA LEU A 191 6.47 6.22 1.41
C LEU A 191 7.66 7.05 1.90
N ARG A 192 8.23 7.83 0.98
CA ARG A 192 9.35 8.76 1.23
C ARG A 192 10.60 8.10 1.84
N GLY A 193 10.73 6.78 1.73
CA GLY A 193 11.88 6.06 2.26
C GLY A 193 11.96 5.98 3.78
N LEU A 194 10.83 6.17 4.50
CA LEU A 194 10.78 6.09 5.95
C LEU A 194 10.77 4.65 6.49
N GLY A 195 10.52 3.68 5.64
CA GLY A 195 10.40 2.26 5.96
C GLY A 195 9.02 1.72 5.63
N SER A 196 8.96 0.45 5.24
CA SER A 196 7.68 -0.24 5.02
C SER A 196 6.89 -0.44 6.30
N ASP A 197 7.58 -0.54 7.42
CA ASP A 197 7.04 -0.62 8.78
C ASP A 197 6.54 0.73 9.32
N ALA A 198 6.86 1.84 8.64
CA ALA A 198 6.36 3.18 8.93
C ALA A 198 5.30 3.65 7.94
N THR A 199 4.93 2.79 6.96
CA THR A 199 3.89 3.02 5.95
C THR A 199 2.74 2.06 6.19
N LEU A 200 1.59 2.57 6.63
CA LEU A 200 0.43 1.72 6.89
C LEU A 200 -0.26 1.35 5.58
N THR A 201 -0.38 0.05 5.33
CA THR A 201 -1.13 -0.48 4.18
C THR A 201 -2.42 -1.15 4.64
N LEU A 202 -3.54 -0.78 4.00
CA LEU A 202 -4.88 -1.24 4.32
C LEU A 202 -5.53 -1.90 3.09
N LEU A 203 -6.47 -2.80 3.35
CA LEU A 203 -7.41 -3.35 2.37
C LEU A 203 -8.82 -2.91 2.77
N ASN A 204 -9.50 -2.13 1.91
CA ASN A 204 -10.82 -1.56 2.20
C ASN A 204 -10.91 -0.88 3.58
N GLY A 205 -9.83 -0.19 4.00
CA GLY A 205 -9.74 0.48 5.30
C GLY A 205 -9.28 -0.40 6.46
N HIS A 206 -9.08 -1.70 6.28
CA HIS A 206 -8.74 -2.66 7.33
C HIS A 206 -7.28 -3.11 7.25
N ARG A 207 -6.67 -3.37 8.40
CA ARG A 207 -5.28 -3.85 8.50
C ARG A 207 -5.15 -5.29 8.05
N LEU A 208 -4.08 -5.56 7.30
CA LEU A 208 -3.62 -6.91 6.94
C LEU A 208 -2.53 -7.38 7.91
N PRO A 209 -2.23 -8.70 7.98
CA PRO A 209 -1.10 -9.20 8.75
C PRO A 209 0.21 -8.67 8.18
N TYR A 210 1.20 -8.50 9.06
CA TYR A 210 2.56 -8.16 8.63
C TYR A 210 3.20 -9.34 7.92
N ASP A 211 4.07 -9.01 6.98
CA ASP A 211 4.90 -9.94 6.24
C ASP A 211 6.31 -10.03 6.84
N GLY A 212 6.82 -11.24 6.99
CA GLY A 212 8.19 -11.49 7.45
C GLY A 212 8.50 -10.93 8.84
N ALA A 213 9.71 -10.34 8.99
CA ALA A 213 10.26 -9.88 10.26
C ALA A 213 10.03 -8.38 10.54
N PHE A 214 9.82 -7.57 9.51
CA PHE A 214 10.04 -6.13 9.55
C PHE A 214 8.77 -5.27 9.48
N GLY A 215 7.59 -5.89 9.56
CA GLY A 215 6.34 -5.15 9.78
C GLY A 215 5.72 -4.49 8.54
N GLY A 216 6.18 -4.80 7.32
CA GLY A 216 5.53 -4.40 6.08
C GLY A 216 4.31 -5.27 5.76
N VAL A 217 3.51 -4.87 4.79
CA VAL A 217 2.38 -5.64 4.23
C VAL A 217 2.65 -5.94 2.76
N ASP A 218 2.58 -7.21 2.40
CA ASP A 218 2.78 -7.65 1.02
C ASP A 218 1.56 -7.36 0.15
N ILE A 219 1.66 -6.33 -0.70
CA ILE A 219 0.60 -5.94 -1.62
C ILE A 219 0.52 -6.83 -2.86
N SER A 220 1.62 -7.49 -3.24
CA SER A 220 1.63 -8.39 -4.40
C SER A 220 0.80 -9.66 -4.15
N ALA A 221 0.38 -9.90 -2.90
CA ALA A 221 -0.60 -10.95 -2.56
C ALA A 221 -2.01 -10.66 -3.09
N ILE A 222 -2.34 -9.41 -3.47
CA ILE A 222 -3.67 -8.99 -3.91
C ILE A 222 -3.72 -8.99 -5.44
N PRO A 223 -4.62 -9.76 -6.08
CA PRO A 223 -4.83 -9.73 -7.53
C PRO A 223 -5.17 -8.33 -8.03
N VAL A 224 -4.41 -7.81 -9.00
CA VAL A 224 -4.63 -6.47 -9.56
C VAL A 224 -6.03 -6.32 -10.17
N GLU A 225 -6.57 -7.38 -10.74
CA GLU A 225 -7.91 -7.40 -11.34
C GLU A 225 -9.06 -7.24 -10.31
N ALA A 226 -8.79 -7.50 -9.03
CA ALA A 226 -9.74 -7.27 -7.94
C ALA A 226 -9.74 -5.82 -7.44
N VAL A 227 -8.75 -5.00 -7.84
CA VAL A 227 -8.56 -3.65 -7.31
C VAL A 227 -9.33 -2.63 -8.13
N GLU A 228 -10.09 -1.76 -7.47
CA GLU A 228 -10.75 -0.61 -8.07
C GLU A 228 -9.82 0.60 -8.14
N ARG A 229 -9.13 0.88 -7.02
CA ARG A 229 -8.16 1.97 -6.92
C ARG A 229 -7.25 1.80 -5.72
N ILE A 230 -6.13 2.51 -5.74
CA ILE A 230 -5.25 2.68 -4.59
C ILE A 230 -5.29 4.14 -4.19
N GLU A 231 -5.61 4.41 -2.92
CA GLU A 231 -5.58 5.75 -2.34
C GLU A 231 -4.40 5.86 -1.39
N ILE A 232 -3.57 6.88 -1.57
CA ILE A 232 -2.39 7.13 -0.74
C ILE A 232 -2.49 8.54 -0.16
N VAL A 233 -2.39 8.62 1.16
CA VAL A 233 -2.24 9.86 1.90
C VAL A 233 -0.83 9.89 2.47
N PRO A 234 0.13 10.59 1.82
CA PRO A 234 1.53 10.61 2.24
C PRO A 234 1.75 11.63 3.38
N ASP A 235 1.02 11.49 4.47
CA ASP A 235 1.06 12.35 5.65
C ASP A 235 0.78 11.54 6.91
N GLY A 236 1.37 11.96 8.05
CA GLY A 236 1.17 11.28 9.31
C GLY A 236 -0.32 11.15 9.66
N SER A 237 -0.79 9.92 9.85
CA SER A 237 -2.22 9.60 10.01
C SER A 237 -2.49 8.67 11.20
N SER A 238 -1.60 8.68 12.21
CA SER A 238 -1.79 7.85 13.41
C SER A 238 -2.99 8.28 14.26
N ALA A 239 -3.48 9.51 14.12
CA ALA A 239 -4.68 9.98 14.80
C ALA A 239 -5.94 9.22 14.33
N GLN A 240 -6.00 8.85 13.05
CA GLN A 240 -7.10 8.05 12.48
C GLN A 240 -6.82 6.54 12.58
N TYR A 241 -5.61 6.10 12.23
CA TYR A 241 -5.32 4.69 11.96
C TYR A 241 -4.39 4.02 12.98
N GLY A 242 -3.78 4.78 13.93
CA GLY A 242 -2.89 4.25 14.97
C GLY A 242 -1.45 4.02 14.49
N SER A 243 -0.76 3.05 15.10
CA SER A 243 0.64 2.71 14.82
C SER A 243 0.91 2.52 13.32
N ASP A 244 2.15 2.78 12.89
CA ASP A 244 2.70 2.52 11.56
C ASP A 244 2.32 3.55 10.48
N ALA A 245 1.35 4.44 10.75
CA ALA A 245 0.96 5.52 9.84
C ALA A 245 1.83 6.78 10.01
N VAL A 246 3.16 6.62 10.04
CA VAL A 246 4.12 7.71 10.21
C VAL A 246 4.42 8.39 8.87
N ALA A 247 4.78 7.60 7.86
CA ALA A 247 5.05 8.10 6.49
C ALA A 247 3.76 8.39 5.72
N GLY A 248 2.67 7.76 6.14
CA GLY A 248 1.37 7.86 5.50
C GLY A 248 0.59 6.55 5.52
N VAL A 249 -0.51 6.58 4.79
CA VAL A 249 -1.43 5.43 4.64
C VAL A 249 -1.65 5.16 3.15
N ALA A 250 -1.61 3.90 2.76
CA ALA A 250 -2.05 3.41 1.46
C ALA A 250 -3.22 2.46 1.67
N ASN A 251 -4.35 2.72 1.03
CA ASN A 251 -5.54 1.91 1.10
C ASN A 251 -5.84 1.31 -0.27
N ILE A 252 -5.84 0.00 -0.35
CA ILE A 252 -6.19 -0.75 -1.56
C ILE A 252 -7.68 -1.03 -1.50
N ILE A 253 -8.42 -0.45 -2.43
CA ILE A 253 -9.87 -0.55 -2.48
C ILE A 253 -10.25 -1.57 -3.54
N LEU A 254 -10.99 -2.61 -3.12
CA LEU A 254 -11.45 -3.67 -3.99
C LEU A 254 -12.68 -3.25 -4.79
N ARG A 255 -12.82 -3.83 -5.96
CA ARG A 255 -14.04 -3.70 -6.78
C ARG A 255 -15.22 -4.28 -6.05
N ARG A 256 -16.35 -3.59 -6.19
CA ARG A 256 -17.63 -4.04 -5.64
C ARG A 256 -18.72 -4.18 -6.70
N ASP A 257 -18.60 -3.46 -7.82
CA ASP A 257 -19.63 -3.38 -8.85
C ASP A 257 -19.15 -4.01 -10.17
N PHE A 258 -19.06 -5.35 -10.17
CA PHE A 258 -18.74 -6.10 -11.39
C PHE A 258 -19.76 -7.24 -11.56
N THR A 259 -20.34 -7.34 -12.76
CA THR A 259 -21.24 -8.42 -13.14
C THR A 259 -20.74 -9.06 -14.43
N GLY A 260 -20.65 -10.39 -14.46
CA GLY A 260 -20.13 -11.16 -15.56
C GLY A 260 -18.84 -11.90 -15.22
N LEU A 261 -18.14 -12.36 -16.24
CA LEU A 261 -16.88 -13.08 -16.14
C LEU A 261 -15.84 -12.40 -17.03
N LYS A 262 -14.67 -12.10 -16.50
CA LYS A 262 -13.49 -11.65 -17.28
C LYS A 262 -12.37 -12.65 -17.06
N THR A 263 -11.76 -13.11 -18.15
CA THR A 263 -10.57 -13.97 -18.12
C THR A 263 -9.43 -13.26 -18.83
N SER A 264 -8.20 -13.42 -18.36
CA SER A 264 -7.01 -12.92 -19.03
C SER A 264 -5.87 -13.93 -19.01
N ALA A 265 -5.03 -13.84 -20.03
CA ALA A 265 -3.78 -14.59 -20.10
C ALA A 265 -2.66 -13.64 -20.52
N ARG A 266 -1.50 -13.78 -19.88
CA ARG A 266 -0.32 -12.94 -20.11
C ARG A 266 0.92 -13.78 -20.36
N ILE A 267 1.74 -13.30 -21.30
CA ILE A 267 3.09 -13.80 -21.56
C ILE A 267 4.03 -12.61 -21.76
N GLY A 268 5.27 -12.70 -21.32
CA GLY A 268 6.28 -11.67 -21.53
C GLY A 268 7.66 -12.10 -21.12
N GLY A 269 8.65 -11.24 -21.35
CA GLY A 269 10.02 -11.51 -20.96
C GLY A 269 10.98 -10.36 -21.21
N SER A 270 12.11 -10.38 -20.51
CA SER A 270 13.20 -9.43 -20.73
C SER A 270 13.98 -9.77 -22.00
N THR A 271 14.27 -8.77 -22.83
CA THR A 271 14.99 -8.99 -24.12
C THR A 271 16.42 -9.42 -23.91
N ASP A 272 17.04 -9.06 -22.79
CA ASP A 272 18.39 -9.49 -22.41
C ASP A 272 18.39 -10.86 -21.71
N GLY A 273 17.25 -11.59 -21.72
CA GLY A 273 17.05 -12.89 -21.10
C GLY A 273 16.58 -12.83 -19.64
N GLY A 274 16.02 -13.95 -19.19
CA GLY A 274 15.36 -14.08 -17.88
C GLY A 274 14.01 -13.38 -17.81
N ASN A 275 13.42 -13.42 -16.61
CA ASN A 275 12.10 -12.83 -16.32
C ASN A 275 11.01 -13.22 -17.33
N PHE A 276 11.06 -14.46 -17.81
CA PHE A 276 9.98 -14.99 -18.64
C PHE A 276 8.73 -15.12 -17.76
N GLN A 277 7.70 -14.36 -18.09
CA GLN A 277 6.49 -14.25 -17.32
C GLN A 277 5.33 -14.99 -18.01
N GLN A 278 4.56 -15.68 -17.20
CA GLN A 278 3.27 -16.29 -17.56
C GLN A 278 2.26 -15.93 -16.48
N GLY A 279 1.08 -15.50 -16.88
CA GLY A 279 0.00 -15.14 -15.96
C GLY A 279 -1.35 -15.54 -16.50
N ALA A 280 -2.28 -15.76 -15.59
CA ALA A 280 -3.69 -15.97 -15.90
C ALA A 280 -4.53 -15.38 -14.77
N ASP A 281 -5.58 -14.65 -15.15
CA ASP A 281 -6.54 -14.06 -14.23
C ASP A 281 -7.96 -14.47 -14.59
N VAL A 282 -8.77 -14.64 -13.56
CA VAL A 282 -10.21 -14.86 -13.68
C VAL A 282 -10.91 -13.97 -12.68
N VAL A 283 -11.82 -13.13 -13.14
CA VAL A 283 -12.68 -12.31 -12.28
C VAL A 283 -14.12 -12.63 -12.63
N GLY A 284 -14.88 -13.07 -11.63
CA GLY A 284 -16.30 -13.30 -11.74
C GLY A 284 -17.04 -12.45 -10.72
N GLY A 285 -18.18 -11.92 -11.12
CA GLY A 285 -19.05 -11.16 -10.24
C GLY A 285 -20.51 -11.29 -10.60
N THR A 286 -21.34 -11.13 -9.60
CA THR A 286 -22.79 -11.12 -9.75
C THR A 286 -23.41 -10.12 -8.79
N SER A 287 -24.51 -9.51 -9.20
CA SER A 287 -25.28 -8.57 -8.39
C SER A 287 -26.74 -9.01 -8.38
N TRP A 288 -27.39 -8.89 -7.24
CA TRP A 288 -28.80 -9.09 -7.03
C TRP A 288 -29.40 -7.90 -6.28
N THR A 289 -30.70 -7.86 -6.12
CA THR A 289 -31.42 -6.70 -5.57
C THR A 289 -30.84 -6.21 -4.24
N SER A 290 -30.41 -7.12 -3.37
CA SER A 290 -29.96 -6.80 -2.00
C SER A 290 -28.46 -6.95 -1.79
N GLY A 291 -27.65 -7.22 -2.84
CA GLY A 291 -26.22 -7.44 -2.65
C GLY A 291 -25.44 -7.72 -3.92
N ASN A 292 -24.17 -7.99 -3.72
CA ASN A 292 -23.27 -8.44 -4.79
C ASN A 292 -22.13 -9.30 -4.21
N LEU A 293 -21.47 -10.03 -5.09
CA LEU A 293 -20.28 -10.81 -4.79
C LEU A 293 -19.34 -10.78 -5.97
N ILE A 294 -18.08 -10.52 -5.71
CA ILE A 294 -16.97 -10.57 -6.68
C ILE A 294 -15.91 -11.51 -6.14
N ALA A 295 -15.37 -12.35 -7.02
CA ALA A 295 -14.20 -13.15 -6.74
C ALA A 295 -13.18 -13.02 -7.87
N ALA A 296 -11.92 -12.91 -7.52
CA ALA A 296 -10.80 -12.85 -8.45
C ALA A 296 -9.75 -13.91 -8.09
N TYR A 297 -9.28 -14.62 -9.12
CA TYR A 297 -8.14 -15.52 -9.02
C TYR A 297 -7.01 -15.01 -9.90
N HIS A 298 -5.80 -15.08 -9.39
CA HIS A 298 -4.56 -14.69 -10.07
C HIS A 298 -3.55 -15.81 -10.00
N PHE A 299 -2.98 -16.14 -11.14
CA PHE A 299 -1.78 -16.98 -11.27
C PHE A 299 -0.67 -16.18 -11.93
N ALA A 300 0.51 -16.16 -11.34
CA ALA A 300 1.71 -15.59 -11.94
C ALA A 300 2.90 -16.52 -11.75
N HIS A 301 3.73 -16.61 -12.79
CA HIS A 301 5.03 -17.25 -12.74
C HIS A 301 6.02 -16.42 -13.55
N ASN A 302 7.20 -16.16 -12.97
CA ASN A 302 8.34 -15.62 -13.69
C ASN A 302 9.61 -16.46 -13.45
N SER A 303 10.44 -16.57 -14.47
CA SER A 303 11.78 -17.12 -14.32
C SER A 303 12.73 -16.10 -13.67
N ALA A 304 13.80 -16.56 -13.04
CA ALA A 304 14.82 -15.67 -12.50
C ALA A 304 15.54 -14.87 -13.61
N ILE A 305 16.11 -13.72 -13.21
CA ILE A 305 17.19 -13.06 -13.95
C ILE A 305 18.50 -13.40 -13.24
N TYR A 306 19.46 -13.95 -13.95
CA TYR A 306 20.76 -14.29 -13.41
C TYR A 306 21.85 -13.29 -13.84
N ALA A 307 22.90 -13.15 -13.05
CA ALA A 307 24.02 -12.23 -13.33
C ALA A 307 24.60 -12.40 -14.76
N ARG A 308 24.76 -13.64 -15.24
CA ARG A 308 25.24 -13.94 -16.62
C ARG A 308 24.36 -13.34 -17.73
N GLN A 309 23.18 -12.86 -17.44
CA GLN A 309 22.24 -12.27 -18.41
C GLN A 309 22.33 -10.75 -18.49
N ARG A 310 23.20 -10.13 -17.70
CA ARG A 310 23.37 -8.66 -17.67
C ARG A 310 24.83 -8.32 -17.77
N SER A 311 25.20 -7.57 -18.81
CA SER A 311 26.59 -7.19 -19.09
C SER A 311 27.25 -6.30 -18.02
N TYR A 312 26.46 -5.68 -17.16
CA TYR A 312 26.95 -4.84 -16.07
C TYR A 312 27.10 -5.60 -14.74
N THR A 313 27.00 -6.93 -14.75
CA THR A 313 27.10 -7.78 -13.56
C THR A 313 28.17 -8.88 -13.69
N ASP A 314 29.14 -8.70 -14.57
CA ASP A 314 30.21 -9.67 -14.84
C ASP A 314 31.09 -9.96 -13.61
N ALA A 315 31.13 -9.05 -12.63
CA ALA A 315 31.85 -9.24 -11.36
C ALA A 315 31.17 -10.27 -10.42
N LEU A 316 29.94 -10.67 -10.70
CA LEU A 316 29.20 -11.63 -9.88
C LEU A 316 29.38 -13.05 -10.40
N ALA A 317 29.24 -14.03 -9.51
CA ALA A 317 29.10 -15.41 -9.92
C ALA A 317 27.90 -15.57 -10.88
N PRO A 318 28.05 -16.26 -12.02
CA PRO A 318 27.03 -16.29 -13.10
C PRO A 318 25.65 -16.77 -12.70
N GLY A 319 25.56 -17.55 -11.60
CA GLY A 319 24.33 -18.09 -11.04
C GLY A 319 23.59 -17.15 -10.06
N ASN A 320 24.16 -15.98 -9.71
CA ASN A 320 23.53 -15.05 -8.80
C ASN A 320 22.22 -14.50 -9.39
N SER A 321 21.16 -14.57 -8.60
CA SER A 321 19.85 -14.00 -8.97
C SER A 321 19.86 -12.50 -8.78
N LEU A 322 19.63 -11.75 -9.85
CA LEU A 322 19.34 -10.30 -9.81
C LEU A 322 17.84 -10.05 -9.62
N TYR A 323 17.04 -11.02 -10.02
CA TYR A 323 15.60 -11.08 -9.78
C TYR A 323 15.22 -12.54 -9.52
N PRO A 324 14.45 -12.85 -8.47
CA PRO A 324 14.10 -14.23 -8.12
C PRO A 324 13.15 -14.87 -9.14
N SER A 325 13.16 -16.20 -9.21
CA SER A 325 12.02 -16.91 -9.77
C SER A 325 10.88 -16.89 -8.77
N ILE A 326 9.68 -16.50 -9.20
CA ILE A 326 8.47 -16.41 -8.36
C ILE A 326 7.35 -17.19 -9.02
N ARG A 327 6.62 -17.95 -8.21
CA ARG A 327 5.34 -18.57 -8.59
C ARG A 327 4.31 -18.23 -7.52
N GLN A 328 3.17 -17.68 -7.95
CA GLN A 328 2.13 -17.21 -7.06
C GLN A 328 0.75 -17.65 -7.52
N HIS A 329 -0.09 -17.99 -6.55
CA HIS A 329 -1.53 -18.15 -6.70
C HIS A 329 -2.19 -17.25 -5.66
N ALA A 330 -3.13 -16.43 -6.07
CA ALA A 330 -3.87 -15.56 -5.16
C ALA A 330 -5.36 -15.58 -5.49
N VAL A 331 -6.18 -15.47 -4.45
CA VAL A 331 -7.63 -15.36 -4.54
C VAL A 331 -8.08 -14.21 -3.68
N THR A 332 -8.94 -13.38 -4.20
CA THR A 332 -9.60 -12.30 -3.44
C THR A 332 -11.09 -12.38 -3.67
N MET A 333 -11.84 -12.13 -2.61
CA MET A 333 -13.30 -12.12 -2.62
C MET A 333 -13.78 -10.86 -1.92
N SER A 334 -14.79 -10.18 -2.48
CA SER A 334 -15.47 -9.05 -1.85
C SER A 334 -16.97 -9.18 -2.09
N GLY A 335 -17.76 -9.05 -1.02
CA GLY A 335 -19.20 -9.16 -1.10
C GLY A 335 -19.91 -8.27 -0.11
N ARG A 336 -21.14 -7.90 -0.46
CA ARG A 336 -22.06 -7.18 0.42
C ARG A 336 -23.46 -7.74 0.29
N GLN A 337 -24.22 -7.68 1.39
CA GLN A 337 -25.59 -8.12 1.48
C GLN A 337 -26.37 -7.20 2.42
N THR A 338 -27.42 -6.58 1.94
CA THR A 338 -28.41 -5.89 2.79
C THR A 338 -29.21 -6.95 3.53
N LEU A 339 -29.12 -6.97 4.85
CA LEU A 339 -29.82 -7.92 5.72
C LEU A 339 -31.23 -7.41 6.08
N ALA A 340 -31.35 -6.12 6.27
CA ALA A 340 -32.61 -5.40 6.53
C ALA A 340 -32.43 -3.93 6.08
N PRO A 341 -33.52 -3.15 5.91
CA PRO A 341 -33.39 -1.72 5.65
C PRO A 341 -32.44 -1.05 6.65
N GLY A 342 -31.38 -0.40 6.14
CA GLY A 342 -30.35 0.25 6.97
C GLY A 342 -29.33 -0.70 7.60
N ILE A 343 -29.33 -2.01 7.33
CA ILE A 343 -28.32 -2.97 7.84
C ILE A 343 -27.66 -3.69 6.67
N GLU A 344 -26.38 -3.44 6.48
CA GLU A 344 -25.56 -4.07 5.43
C GLU A 344 -24.44 -4.91 6.05
N PHE A 345 -24.36 -6.18 5.64
CA PHE A 345 -23.23 -7.06 5.93
C PHE A 345 -22.24 -7.01 4.76
N LYS A 346 -20.96 -6.95 5.09
CA LYS A 346 -19.83 -6.97 4.14
C LYS A 346 -18.84 -8.03 4.53
N VAL A 347 -18.17 -8.60 3.52
CA VAL A 347 -17.05 -9.52 3.77
C VAL A 347 -16.01 -9.36 2.68
N ASP A 348 -14.76 -9.16 3.10
CA ASP A 348 -13.60 -9.21 2.23
C ASP A 348 -12.72 -10.40 2.62
N GLY A 349 -12.17 -11.10 1.64
CA GLY A 349 -11.32 -12.26 1.82
C GLY A 349 -10.11 -12.23 0.90
N LEU A 350 -8.95 -12.65 1.40
CA LEU A 350 -7.71 -12.78 0.66
C LEU A 350 -7.03 -14.10 1.01
N TYR A 351 -6.57 -14.82 0.00
CA TYR A 351 -5.63 -15.93 0.15
C TYR A 351 -4.54 -15.82 -0.91
N SER A 352 -3.29 -15.99 -0.52
CA SER A 352 -2.15 -16.07 -1.44
C SER A 352 -1.18 -17.16 -1.03
N ASN A 353 -0.61 -17.83 -2.02
CA ASN A 353 0.48 -18.79 -1.86
C ASN A 353 1.56 -18.46 -2.87
N ARG A 354 2.68 -17.94 -2.37
CA ARG A 354 3.86 -17.57 -3.18
C ARG A 354 5.05 -18.42 -2.81
N ARG A 355 5.76 -18.89 -3.83
CA ARG A 355 7.05 -19.55 -3.71
C ARG A 355 8.07 -18.81 -4.54
N SER A 356 9.21 -18.49 -3.97
CA SER A 356 10.32 -17.89 -4.70
C SER A 356 11.61 -18.67 -4.52
N ILE A 357 12.57 -18.43 -5.42
CA ILE A 357 13.91 -19.02 -5.36
C ILE A 357 14.90 -17.91 -5.64
N ILE A 358 15.83 -17.71 -4.70
CA ILE A 358 16.92 -16.75 -4.78
C ILE A 358 18.22 -17.53 -4.67
N THR A 359 19.14 -17.31 -5.59
CA THR A 359 20.50 -17.91 -5.54
C THR A 359 21.51 -16.78 -5.39
N SER A 360 22.45 -16.92 -4.47
CA SER A 360 23.61 -16.04 -4.34
C SER A 360 24.86 -16.90 -4.16
N GLY A 361 25.95 -16.52 -4.77
CA GLY A 361 27.19 -17.25 -4.66
C GLY A 361 28.39 -16.36 -4.91
N SER A 362 29.57 -16.84 -4.49
CA SER A 362 30.84 -16.21 -4.75
C SER A 362 31.83 -17.23 -5.27
N LEU A 363 32.66 -16.85 -6.24
CA LEU A 363 33.74 -17.65 -6.75
C LEU A 363 35.02 -17.28 -6.00
N GLY A 364 35.48 -18.15 -5.14
CA GLY A 364 36.75 -18.03 -4.42
C GLY A 364 37.81 -19.05 -4.90
N ASN A 365 39.00 -19.03 -4.28
CA ASN A 365 40.08 -19.94 -4.60
C ASN A 365 39.72 -21.44 -4.41
N ALA A 366 38.80 -21.71 -3.48
CA ALA A 366 38.27 -23.05 -3.21
C ALA A 366 37.14 -23.50 -4.16
N GLY A 367 36.72 -22.63 -5.11
CA GLY A 367 35.59 -22.84 -6.02
C GLY A 367 34.34 -22.05 -5.67
N LEU A 368 33.20 -22.45 -6.24
CA LEU A 368 31.94 -21.76 -6.06
C LEU A 368 31.30 -22.07 -4.67
N THR A 369 31.15 -21.04 -3.86
CA THR A 369 30.27 -21.09 -2.67
C THR A 369 28.92 -20.59 -3.08
N GLU A 370 27.85 -21.34 -2.80
CA GLU A 370 26.47 -21.00 -3.20
C GLU A 370 25.49 -21.06 -2.03
N SER A 371 24.59 -20.12 -2.01
CA SER A 371 23.44 -20.11 -1.10
C SER A 371 22.16 -20.07 -1.94
N ARG A 372 21.33 -21.09 -1.83
CA ARG A 372 20.02 -21.18 -2.46
C ARG A 372 18.94 -21.02 -1.40
N TYR A 373 18.22 -19.91 -1.46
CA TYR A 373 17.15 -19.56 -0.53
C TYR A 373 15.78 -19.75 -1.22
N ALA A 374 14.90 -20.53 -0.60
CA ALA A 374 13.62 -20.94 -1.18
C ALA A 374 12.46 -20.73 -0.19
N PRO A 375 11.95 -19.50 -0.03
CA PRO A 375 10.81 -19.22 0.81
C PRO A 375 9.48 -19.63 0.16
N THR A 376 8.53 -20.00 1.02
CA THR A 376 7.13 -20.21 0.67
C THR A 376 6.27 -19.39 1.64
N THR A 377 5.55 -18.39 1.12
CA THR A 377 4.67 -17.53 1.90
C THR A 377 3.22 -17.90 1.62
N LYS A 378 2.45 -18.09 2.70
CA LYS A 378 0.99 -18.28 2.64
C LYS A 378 0.35 -17.16 3.45
N ALA A 379 -0.33 -16.26 2.76
CA ALA A 379 -1.11 -15.18 3.36
C ALA A 379 -2.60 -15.52 3.30
N PHE A 380 -3.32 -15.20 4.38
CA PHE A 380 -4.77 -15.34 4.49
C PHE A 380 -5.33 -14.17 5.28
N SER A 381 -6.45 -13.61 4.83
CA SER A 381 -7.21 -12.61 5.60
C SER A 381 -8.69 -12.77 5.35
N ILE A 382 -9.49 -12.53 6.40
CA ILE A 382 -10.95 -12.45 6.32
C ILE A 382 -11.42 -11.27 7.16
N ILE A 383 -12.32 -10.47 6.58
CA ILE A 383 -12.74 -9.18 7.14
C ILE A 383 -14.28 -9.09 7.02
N PRO A 384 -15.06 -9.68 7.92
CA PRO A 384 -16.48 -9.40 8.05
C PRO A 384 -16.70 -8.03 8.70
N ALA A 385 -17.72 -7.31 8.20
CA ALA A 385 -18.15 -6.03 8.75
C ALA A 385 -19.67 -5.89 8.65
N ILE A 386 -20.24 -5.10 9.55
CA ILE A 386 -21.66 -4.73 9.54
C ILE A 386 -21.74 -3.21 9.64
N ASP A 387 -22.49 -2.62 8.72
CA ASP A 387 -22.85 -1.21 8.72
C ASP A 387 -24.33 -1.08 9.08
N VAL A 388 -24.63 -0.18 10.01
CA VAL A 388 -25.98 0.06 10.51
C VAL A 388 -26.30 1.55 10.37
N ASP A 389 -27.27 1.87 9.55
CA ASP A 389 -27.85 3.20 9.49
C ASP A 389 -28.74 3.43 10.73
N LEU A 390 -28.33 4.36 11.57
CA LEU A 390 -29.02 4.71 12.81
C LEU A 390 -30.10 5.79 12.61
N GLY A 391 -30.29 6.26 11.38
CA GLY A 391 -31.13 7.39 11.03
C GLY A 391 -30.44 8.75 11.23
N GLY A 392 -31.03 9.82 10.68
CA GLY A 392 -30.47 11.17 10.81
C GLY A 392 -29.05 11.33 10.26
N GLN A 393 -28.67 10.55 9.27
CA GLN A 393 -27.30 10.46 8.70
C GLN A 393 -26.24 9.86 9.64
N TRP A 394 -26.64 9.26 10.78
CA TRP A 394 -25.73 8.54 11.66
C TRP A 394 -25.53 7.11 11.16
N MET A 395 -24.27 6.67 11.13
CA MET A 395 -23.88 5.33 10.74
C MET A 395 -23.00 4.70 11.83
N ALA A 396 -23.30 3.45 12.18
CA ALA A 396 -22.42 2.64 13.00
C ALA A 396 -21.79 1.54 12.13
N LYS A 397 -20.48 1.34 12.25
CA LYS A 397 -19.72 0.32 11.53
C LYS A 397 -18.98 -0.56 12.53
N ALA A 398 -19.23 -1.85 12.52
CA ALA A 398 -18.51 -2.83 13.32
C ALA A 398 -17.76 -3.79 12.40
N SER A 399 -16.49 -4.02 12.67
CA SER A 399 -15.65 -4.88 11.84
C SER A 399 -14.75 -5.79 12.67
N LEU A 400 -14.41 -6.94 12.07
CA LEU A 400 -13.41 -7.86 12.55
C LEU A 400 -12.45 -8.17 11.40
N ALA A 401 -11.17 -7.90 11.56
CA ALA A 401 -10.13 -8.29 10.60
C ALA A 401 -9.23 -9.35 11.25
N TYR A 402 -9.22 -10.54 10.66
CA TYR A 402 -8.34 -11.62 11.06
C TYR A 402 -7.45 -12.02 9.90
N GLY A 403 -6.13 -12.12 10.13
CA GLY A 403 -5.20 -12.52 9.09
C GLY A 403 -3.97 -13.24 9.61
N LYS A 404 -3.36 -14.01 8.72
CA LYS A 404 -2.09 -14.71 8.92
C LYS A 404 -1.19 -14.52 7.72
N ASP A 405 0.09 -14.31 7.96
CA ASP A 405 1.16 -14.43 6.98
C ASP A 405 2.21 -15.39 7.50
N ASN A 406 2.41 -16.49 6.79
CA ASN A 406 3.32 -17.56 7.17
C ASN A 406 4.40 -17.69 6.11
N SER A 407 5.54 -17.04 6.33
CA SER A 407 6.72 -17.13 5.49
C SER A 407 7.68 -18.19 6.02
N ARG A 408 7.64 -19.37 5.42
CA ARG A 408 8.56 -20.48 5.72
C ARG A 408 9.67 -20.52 4.70
N TYR A 409 10.89 -20.75 5.14
CA TYR A 409 12.05 -20.79 4.26
C TYR A 409 12.94 -22.00 4.48
N ASN A 410 13.60 -22.39 3.38
CA ASN A 410 14.74 -23.30 3.38
C ASN A 410 15.89 -22.61 2.65
N ARG A 411 17.07 -22.60 3.25
CA ARG A 411 18.31 -22.12 2.69
C ARG A 411 19.31 -23.28 2.66
N LEU A 412 19.76 -23.64 1.49
CA LEU A 412 20.89 -24.55 1.32
C LEU A 412 22.14 -23.70 1.08
N PHE A 413 23.11 -23.83 1.94
CA PHE A 413 24.44 -23.26 1.76
C PHE A 413 25.39 -24.41 1.40
N SER A 414 26.13 -24.28 0.29
CA SER A 414 27.09 -25.26 -0.20
C SER A 414 28.42 -24.59 -0.48
N GLN A 415 29.49 -25.28 -0.13
CA GLN A 415 30.86 -24.90 -0.38
C GLN A 415 31.65 -26.16 -0.81
N PRO A 416 32.56 -26.04 -1.79
CA PRO A 416 33.35 -27.18 -2.23
C PRO A 416 34.14 -27.86 -1.09
N GLY A 417 34.05 -29.18 -0.98
CA GLY A 417 34.73 -29.97 0.03
C GLY A 417 34.13 -29.94 1.45
N ILE A 418 33.01 -29.23 1.64
CA ILE A 418 32.31 -29.15 2.94
C ILE A 418 30.87 -29.61 2.78
N ALA A 419 30.39 -30.42 3.73
CA ALA A 419 28.98 -30.83 3.77
C ALA A 419 28.06 -29.61 3.77
N GLY A 420 27.06 -29.63 2.92
CA GLY A 420 26.11 -28.48 2.80
C GLY A 420 25.33 -28.25 4.10
N THR A 421 25.15 -26.98 4.47
CA THR A 421 24.34 -26.59 5.61
C THR A 421 22.94 -26.22 5.17
N VAL A 422 21.92 -26.81 5.78
CA VAL A 422 20.52 -26.49 5.58
C VAL A 422 20.03 -25.63 6.74
N THR A 423 19.65 -24.40 6.44
CA THR A 423 18.94 -23.55 7.40
C THR A 423 17.46 -23.48 7.02
N SER A 424 16.56 -23.71 7.95
CA SER A 424 15.13 -23.59 7.73
C SER A 424 14.46 -22.78 8.84
N GLY A 425 13.26 -22.27 8.59
CA GLY A 425 12.56 -21.54 9.63
C GLY A 425 11.24 -20.95 9.20
N CYS A 426 10.65 -20.20 10.09
CA CYS A 426 9.38 -19.51 9.89
C CYS A 426 9.42 -18.09 10.47
N TYR A 427 8.84 -17.16 9.72
CA TYR A 427 8.28 -15.91 10.20
C TYR A 427 6.77 -16.03 10.04
N CYS A 428 6.08 -16.34 11.12
CA CYS A 428 4.65 -16.68 11.10
C CYS A 428 3.87 -15.62 11.88
N ASN A 429 3.31 -14.64 11.16
CA ASN A 429 2.55 -13.52 11.72
C ASN A 429 1.05 -13.84 11.79
N THR A 430 0.39 -13.35 12.84
CA THR A 430 -1.07 -13.37 12.96
C THR A 430 -1.53 -12.01 13.48
N THR A 431 -2.61 -11.48 12.92
CA THR A 431 -3.23 -10.24 13.38
C THR A 431 -4.73 -10.43 13.53
N LEU A 432 -5.28 -9.94 14.64
CA LEU A 432 -6.72 -9.81 14.89
C LEU A 432 -7.00 -8.37 15.28
N THR A 433 -7.93 -7.71 14.60
CA THR A 433 -8.43 -6.38 14.93
C THR A 433 -9.94 -6.42 15.01
N THR A 434 -10.51 -5.84 16.06
CA THR A 434 -11.94 -5.55 16.15
C THR A 434 -12.10 -4.04 16.32
N GLU A 435 -13.02 -3.45 15.59
CA GLU A 435 -13.24 -1.99 15.60
C GLU A 435 -14.72 -1.66 15.48
N LEU A 436 -15.13 -0.66 16.24
CA LEU A 436 -16.44 -0.01 16.14
C LEU A 436 -16.23 1.47 15.88
N VAL A 437 -16.90 2.01 14.86
CA VAL A 437 -16.90 3.43 14.49
C VAL A 437 -18.33 3.90 14.37
N ILE A 438 -18.63 5.08 14.89
CA ILE A 438 -19.91 5.74 14.71
C ILE A 438 -19.63 7.13 14.17
N ASP A 439 -20.23 7.50 13.04
CA ASP A 439 -20.07 8.82 12.43
C ASP A 439 -21.42 9.45 12.07
N GLY A 440 -21.52 10.78 12.17
CA GLY A 440 -22.71 11.51 11.79
C GLY A 440 -22.63 13.01 12.09
N PRO A 441 -23.70 13.77 11.75
CA PRO A 441 -23.82 15.19 12.08
C PRO A 441 -24.19 15.36 13.55
N LEU A 442 -23.43 16.22 14.28
CA LEU A 442 -23.69 16.51 15.69
C LEU A 442 -24.62 17.72 15.88
N VAL A 443 -24.37 18.79 15.14
CA VAL A 443 -25.15 20.01 15.17
C VAL A 443 -25.05 20.75 13.84
N SER A 444 -26.17 21.31 13.37
CA SER A 444 -26.18 22.14 12.16
C SER A 444 -25.78 23.59 12.51
N LEU A 445 -24.73 24.06 11.81
CA LEU A 445 -24.17 25.40 11.92
C LEU A 445 -24.52 26.21 10.65
N PRO A 446 -24.41 27.56 10.67
CA PRO A 446 -24.65 28.36 9.47
C PRO A 446 -23.80 28.01 8.24
N ALA A 447 -22.66 27.35 8.45
CA ALA A 447 -21.76 26.93 7.37
C ALA A 447 -21.90 25.45 7.01
N GLY A 448 -22.87 24.73 7.57
CA GLY A 448 -23.09 23.30 7.36
C GLY A 448 -23.04 22.51 8.67
N ASP A 449 -23.15 21.20 8.58
CA ASP A 449 -23.17 20.34 9.76
C ASP A 449 -21.78 20.16 10.37
N LEU A 450 -21.66 20.38 11.68
CA LEU A 450 -20.55 19.88 12.48
C LEU A 450 -20.65 18.36 12.51
N ARG A 451 -19.70 17.67 11.86
CA ARG A 451 -19.70 16.21 11.78
C ARG A 451 -18.64 15.63 12.71
N VAL A 452 -18.95 14.49 13.27
CA VAL A 452 -18.06 13.79 14.19
C VAL A 452 -17.96 12.30 13.81
N ALA A 453 -16.81 11.72 14.08
CA ALA A 453 -16.63 10.27 14.13
C ALA A 453 -15.97 9.90 15.45
N ILE A 454 -16.48 8.88 16.12
CA ILE A 454 -15.95 8.34 17.36
C ILE A 454 -15.84 6.83 17.21
N GLY A 455 -14.75 6.26 17.66
CA GLY A 455 -14.59 4.82 17.59
C GLY A 455 -13.54 4.30 18.55
N GLY A 456 -13.47 2.97 18.60
CA GLY A 456 -12.50 2.28 19.42
C GLY A 456 -12.39 0.82 19.02
N GLY A 457 -11.39 0.16 19.56
CA GLY A 457 -11.16 -1.22 19.20
C GLY A 457 -10.04 -1.89 19.99
N TYR A 458 -9.84 -3.13 19.62
CA TYR A 458 -8.80 -3.99 20.14
C TYR A 458 -8.00 -4.58 19.00
N ARG A 459 -6.68 -4.66 19.17
CA ARG A 459 -5.78 -5.34 18.24
C ARG A 459 -4.85 -6.28 18.97
N SER A 460 -4.67 -7.47 18.40
CA SER A 460 -3.67 -8.44 18.82
C SER A 460 -2.81 -8.82 17.63
N SER A 461 -1.51 -8.70 17.76
CA SER A 461 -0.53 -9.16 16.78
C SER A 461 0.40 -10.16 17.43
N SER A 462 0.73 -11.25 16.72
CA SER A 462 1.70 -12.24 17.20
C SER A 462 2.67 -12.61 16.09
N LEU A 463 3.88 -12.94 16.49
CA LEU A 463 4.93 -13.48 15.62
C LEU A 463 5.51 -14.72 16.26
N ARG A 464 5.40 -15.85 15.56
CA ARG A 464 6.16 -17.05 15.86
C ARG A 464 7.36 -17.10 14.92
N TYR A 465 8.54 -17.10 15.51
CA TYR A 465 9.81 -17.22 14.81
C TYR A 465 10.47 -18.56 15.15
N SER A 466 11.07 -19.20 14.15
CA SER A 466 11.95 -20.35 14.37
C SER A 466 13.06 -20.39 13.34
N ARG A 467 14.23 -20.83 13.77
CA ARG A 467 15.39 -21.11 12.90
C ARG A 467 16.00 -22.43 13.31
N TYR A 468 16.18 -23.29 12.34
CA TYR A 468 16.85 -24.57 12.45
C TYR A 468 18.09 -24.57 11.57
N GLU A 469 19.12 -25.29 11.98
CA GLU A 469 20.31 -25.54 11.20
C GLU A 469 20.60 -27.05 11.23
N ASN A 470 20.64 -27.70 10.05
CA ASN A 470 20.76 -29.15 9.93
C ASN A 470 19.81 -29.93 10.88
N GLU A 471 18.54 -29.49 10.93
CA GLU A 471 17.46 -30.00 11.79
C GLU A 471 17.59 -29.65 13.30
N GLY A 472 18.74 -29.13 13.74
CA GLY A 472 18.90 -28.62 15.11
C GLY A 472 18.23 -27.27 15.31
N LEU A 473 17.46 -27.11 16.38
CA LEU A 473 16.85 -25.81 16.72
C LEU A 473 17.95 -24.83 17.16
N VAL A 474 18.08 -23.73 16.45
CA VAL A 474 19.05 -22.66 16.74
C VAL A 474 18.40 -21.53 17.53
N ALA A 475 17.19 -21.10 17.12
CA ALA A 475 16.46 -20.01 17.75
C ALA A 475 14.97 -20.18 17.55
N ALA A 476 14.19 -19.88 18.58
CA ALA A 476 12.73 -19.78 18.47
C ALA A 476 12.17 -18.84 19.52
N PHE A 477 11.11 -18.14 19.15
CA PHE A 477 10.26 -17.43 20.11
C PHE A 477 8.81 -17.39 19.59
N ASP A 478 7.88 -17.21 20.51
CA ASP A 478 6.47 -16.90 20.23
C ASP A 478 6.11 -15.66 21.04
N ALA A 479 5.90 -14.55 20.35
CA ALA A 479 5.64 -13.26 20.99
C ALA A 479 4.31 -12.69 20.51
N SER A 480 3.62 -12.00 21.39
CA SER A 480 2.37 -11.32 21.08
C SER A 480 2.30 -9.96 21.72
N ARG A 481 1.60 -9.05 21.08
CA ARG A 481 1.32 -7.72 21.58
C ARG A 481 -0.15 -7.39 21.37
N LYS A 482 -0.76 -6.85 22.43
CA LYS A 482 -2.14 -6.41 22.45
C LYS A 482 -2.18 -4.89 22.53
N SER A 483 -3.18 -4.27 21.92
CA SER A 483 -3.47 -2.85 22.13
C SER A 483 -4.97 -2.61 22.22
N HIS A 484 -5.36 -1.62 23.02
CA HIS A 484 -6.71 -1.08 23.13
C HIS A 484 -6.66 0.39 22.73
N TYR A 485 -7.62 0.84 21.97
CA TYR A 485 -7.59 2.21 21.49
C TYR A 485 -8.98 2.85 21.41
N LEU A 486 -8.98 4.16 21.58
CA LEU A 486 -10.11 5.04 21.36
C LEU A 486 -9.67 6.21 20.46
N PHE A 487 -10.53 6.66 19.59
CA PHE A 487 -10.26 7.80 18.72
C PHE A 487 -11.53 8.63 18.48
N GLY A 488 -11.30 9.89 18.14
CA GLY A 488 -12.35 10.79 17.69
C GLY A 488 -11.84 11.74 16.62
N GLU A 489 -12.72 12.11 15.71
CA GLU A 489 -12.50 13.08 14.66
C GLU A 489 -13.68 14.03 14.60
N VAL A 490 -13.41 15.33 14.34
CA VAL A 490 -14.39 16.39 14.20
C VAL A 490 -14.10 17.16 12.93
N GLN A 491 -15.11 17.42 12.14
CA GLN A 491 -15.07 18.33 10.99
C GLN A 491 -16.00 19.51 11.26
N LEU A 492 -15.41 20.69 11.31
CA LEU A 492 -16.08 21.97 11.56
C LEU A 492 -16.10 22.79 10.28
N PRO A 493 -17.22 22.93 9.58
CA PRO A 493 -17.39 23.93 8.55
C PRO A 493 -17.47 25.31 9.21
N VAL A 494 -16.54 26.21 8.85
CA VAL A 494 -16.44 27.57 9.42
C VAL A 494 -17.04 28.59 8.49
N ILE A 495 -16.79 28.45 7.18
CA ILE A 495 -17.31 29.30 6.12
C ILE A 495 -17.85 28.42 5.00
N ALA A 496 -19.03 28.75 4.50
CA ALA A 496 -19.67 28.13 3.35
C ALA A 496 -20.00 29.18 2.27
N PRO A 497 -20.19 28.76 1.01
CA PRO A 497 -20.48 29.67 -0.10
C PRO A 497 -21.68 30.62 0.14
N GLU A 498 -22.68 30.16 0.86
CA GLU A 498 -23.92 30.87 1.15
C GLU A 498 -23.70 32.11 2.02
N GLN A 499 -22.63 32.15 2.82
CA GLN A 499 -22.26 33.26 3.66
C GLN A 499 -21.62 34.43 2.91
N SER A 500 -21.21 34.23 1.64
CA SER A 500 -20.68 35.27 0.75
C SER A 500 -19.51 36.06 1.34
N VAL A 501 -18.61 35.42 2.10
CA VAL A 501 -17.43 36.06 2.72
C VAL A 501 -16.42 36.42 1.62
N PRO A 502 -15.98 37.71 1.55
CA PRO A 502 -15.00 38.10 0.53
C PRO A 502 -13.71 37.30 0.62
N LEU A 503 -13.18 36.84 -0.54
CA LEU A 503 -11.92 36.08 -0.69
C LEU A 503 -11.91 34.69 -0.02
N VAL A 504 -12.99 34.24 0.59
CA VAL A 504 -13.09 32.93 1.20
C VAL A 504 -14.44 32.31 0.86
N ARG A 505 -14.45 31.43 -0.11
CA ARG A 505 -15.65 30.69 -0.50
C ARG A 505 -16.02 29.62 0.51
N ARG A 506 -15.02 28.82 0.97
CA ARG A 506 -15.22 27.76 1.94
C ARG A 506 -14.00 27.67 2.87
N LEU A 507 -14.26 27.41 4.14
CA LEU A 507 -13.25 27.06 5.12
C LEU A 507 -13.77 25.92 6.00
N THR A 508 -13.04 24.79 6.00
CA THR A 508 -13.31 23.65 6.85
C THR A 508 -12.09 23.38 7.74
N ILE A 509 -12.29 23.18 9.03
CA ILE A 509 -11.26 22.79 10.00
C ILE A 509 -11.54 21.37 10.45
N THR A 510 -10.51 20.54 10.55
CA THR A 510 -10.59 19.18 11.07
C THR A 510 -9.69 19.01 12.28
N ALA A 511 -10.14 18.25 13.26
CA ALA A 511 -9.34 17.85 14.41
C ALA A 511 -9.57 16.38 14.71
N ALA A 512 -8.50 15.63 14.96
CA ALA A 512 -8.59 14.23 15.35
C ALA A 512 -7.62 13.94 16.49
N ALA A 513 -7.99 12.97 17.33
CA ALA A 513 -7.11 12.46 18.38
C ALA A 513 -7.34 10.97 18.58
N ARG A 514 -6.25 10.24 18.86
CA ARG A 514 -6.29 8.82 19.21
C ARG A 514 -5.46 8.58 20.46
N TYR A 515 -6.02 7.81 21.38
CA TYR A 515 -5.32 7.21 22.51
C TYR A 515 -5.18 5.72 22.23
N GLU A 516 -3.97 5.19 22.32
CA GLU A 516 -3.69 3.76 22.16
C GLU A 516 -2.79 3.29 23.30
N ASN A 517 -3.23 2.25 24.01
CA ASN A 517 -2.52 1.65 25.14
C ASN A 517 -1.99 0.27 24.75
N TYR A 518 -0.72 0.06 24.99
CA TYR A 518 0.00 -1.21 24.86
C TYR A 518 0.35 -1.71 26.27
N PRO A 519 -0.42 -2.63 26.86
CA PRO A 519 -0.16 -3.12 28.21
C PRO A 519 1.27 -3.65 28.36
N GLY A 520 1.98 -3.17 29.41
CA GLY A 520 3.36 -3.56 29.69
C GLY A 520 4.43 -2.83 28.87
N MET A 521 4.05 -1.93 27.94
CA MET A 521 5.02 -1.16 27.14
C MET A 521 4.79 0.35 27.27
N ALA A 522 3.70 0.89 26.73
CA ALA A 522 3.44 2.33 26.73
C ALA A 522 1.99 2.69 26.38
N SER A 523 1.60 3.92 26.71
CA SER A 523 0.41 4.58 26.16
C SER A 523 0.81 5.76 25.30
N VAL A 524 0.15 5.93 24.15
CA VAL A 524 0.47 6.98 23.17
C VAL A 524 -0.79 7.75 22.81
N THR A 525 -0.68 9.09 22.79
CA THR A 525 -1.74 9.98 22.30
C THR A 525 -1.24 10.73 21.06
N THR A 526 -2.01 10.65 19.97
CA THR A 526 -1.67 11.26 18.69
C THR A 526 -2.76 12.24 18.25
N PRO A 527 -2.55 13.56 18.36
CA PRO A 527 -3.42 14.59 17.79
C PRO A 527 -3.08 14.86 16.33
N LYS A 528 -4.09 15.25 15.55
CA LYS A 528 -3.96 15.80 14.19
C LYS A 528 -4.91 16.99 14.04
N LEU A 529 -4.45 18.03 13.37
CA LEU A 529 -5.23 19.22 12.98
C LEU A 529 -5.09 19.44 11.49
N GLY A 530 -6.13 19.92 10.86
CA GLY A 530 -6.12 20.21 9.45
C GLY A 530 -7.05 21.35 9.09
N ALA A 531 -6.79 21.98 7.94
CA ALA A 531 -7.61 23.01 7.36
C ALA A 531 -7.68 22.86 5.83
N VAL A 532 -8.87 23.07 5.28
CA VAL A 532 -9.13 23.17 3.85
C VAL A 532 -9.77 24.52 3.59
N LEU A 533 -9.11 25.35 2.79
CA LEU A 533 -9.53 26.67 2.40
C LEU A 533 -9.75 26.72 0.89
N GLU A 534 -10.93 27.10 0.45
CA GLU A 534 -11.24 27.41 -0.94
C GLU A 534 -11.48 28.93 -1.07
N PRO A 535 -10.50 29.71 -1.55
CA PRO A 535 -10.71 31.14 -1.83
C PRO A 535 -11.76 31.35 -2.92
N ASN A 536 -11.78 30.50 -3.91
CA ASN A 536 -12.73 30.48 -5.03
C ASN A 536 -12.99 29.05 -5.49
N ARG A 537 -13.64 28.85 -6.63
CA ARG A 537 -13.96 27.52 -7.18
C ARG A 537 -12.77 26.82 -7.83
N ASP A 538 -11.71 27.56 -8.15
CA ASP A 538 -10.56 27.08 -8.92
C ASP A 538 -9.39 26.67 -8.03
N LEU A 539 -9.32 27.16 -6.80
CA LEU A 539 -8.18 26.98 -5.90
C LEU A 539 -8.61 26.39 -4.56
N THR A 540 -7.97 25.30 -4.17
CA THR A 540 -8.08 24.70 -2.84
C THR A 540 -6.72 24.72 -2.16
N ILE A 541 -6.61 25.27 -0.96
CA ILE A 541 -5.41 25.30 -0.12
C ILE A 541 -5.64 24.32 1.03
N LYS A 542 -4.66 23.45 1.27
CA LYS A 542 -4.73 22.42 2.32
C LYS A 542 -3.53 22.57 3.25
N ALA A 543 -3.76 22.38 4.54
CA ALA A 543 -2.69 22.32 5.53
C ALA A 543 -3.02 21.28 6.60
N SER A 544 -2.00 20.56 7.07
CA SER A 544 -2.15 19.60 8.16
C SER A 544 -0.94 19.65 9.11
N TRP A 545 -1.19 19.32 10.35
CA TRP A 545 -0.18 19.09 11.38
C TRP A 545 -0.61 17.92 12.26
N GLY A 546 0.32 17.05 12.63
CA GLY A 546 0.00 15.95 13.51
C GLY A 546 1.20 15.28 14.15
N ARG A 547 0.89 14.41 15.14
CA ARG A 547 1.84 13.48 15.72
C ARG A 547 1.49 12.08 15.28
N SER A 548 2.51 11.27 15.02
CA SER A 548 2.39 9.87 14.66
C SER A 548 3.35 9.03 15.49
N PHE A 549 3.11 7.73 15.52
CA PHE A 549 3.97 6.80 16.23
C PHE A 549 4.03 5.46 15.51
N LYS A 550 5.07 4.69 15.85
CA LYS A 550 5.21 3.31 15.45
C LYS A 550 5.62 2.47 16.66
N ALA A 551 4.91 1.40 16.93
CA ALA A 551 5.34 0.42 17.95
C ALA A 551 6.51 -0.41 17.37
N PRO A 552 7.53 -0.78 18.17
CA PRO A 552 8.60 -1.66 17.72
C PRO A 552 8.03 -2.95 17.13
N THR A 553 8.68 -3.56 16.14
CA THR A 553 8.22 -4.87 15.66
C THR A 553 8.47 -5.94 16.74
N LEU A 554 7.64 -7.00 16.75
CA LEU A 554 7.86 -8.13 17.67
C LEU A 554 9.21 -8.80 17.42
N TYR A 555 9.70 -8.77 16.18
CA TYR A 555 11.03 -9.26 15.84
C TYR A 555 12.12 -8.41 16.48
N GLN A 556 12.04 -7.08 16.39
CA GLN A 556 13.02 -6.16 17.00
C GLN A 556 13.12 -6.36 18.53
N GLN A 557 12.00 -6.69 19.19
CA GLN A 557 11.97 -6.91 20.62
C GLN A 557 12.44 -8.32 21.01
N HIS A 558 12.03 -9.37 20.28
CA HIS A 558 12.09 -10.74 20.77
C HIS A 558 13.02 -11.67 19.99
N VAL A 559 13.70 -11.21 18.91
CA VAL A 559 14.62 -12.06 18.15
C VAL A 559 15.79 -12.58 19.00
N GLY A 560 15.93 -12.07 20.19
CA GLY A 560 17.06 -12.32 21.07
C GLY A 560 18.26 -11.44 20.74
N TYR A 561 19.25 -11.48 21.59
CA TYR A 561 20.55 -10.86 21.36
C TYR A 561 21.66 -11.85 21.66
N GLU A 562 22.80 -11.63 21.02
CA GLU A 562 24.03 -12.36 21.27
C GLU A 562 24.85 -11.58 22.30
N ALA A 563 25.44 -12.29 23.25
CA ALA A 563 26.34 -11.75 24.26
C ALA A 563 27.73 -12.36 24.12
N TYR A 564 28.73 -11.51 24.10
CA TYR A 564 30.12 -11.89 23.95
C TYR A 564 30.96 -11.31 25.10
N LEU A 565 31.81 -12.14 25.65
CA LEU A 565 32.89 -11.70 26.55
C LEU A 565 34.20 -11.72 25.78
N LEU A 566 34.78 -10.53 25.57
CA LEU A 566 35.91 -10.31 24.69
C LEU A 566 37.11 -9.80 25.51
N PRO A 567 38.37 -10.20 25.18
CA PRO A 567 39.54 -9.61 25.79
C PRO A 567 39.63 -8.11 25.48
N ALA A 568 39.81 -7.29 26.52
CA ALA A 568 39.82 -5.83 26.35
C ALA A 568 40.95 -5.36 25.46
N ASN A 569 42.11 -6.02 25.49
CA ASN A 569 43.28 -5.68 24.66
C ASN A 569 43.09 -5.87 23.15
N TRP A 570 42.03 -6.54 22.73
CA TRP A 570 41.68 -6.61 21.28
C TRP A 570 41.24 -5.27 20.70
N TYR A 571 40.73 -4.37 21.55
CA TYR A 571 40.10 -3.10 21.12
C TYR A 571 40.73 -1.89 21.79
N VAL A 572 41.26 -2.04 23.01
CA VAL A 572 41.90 -0.98 23.79
C VAL A 572 43.33 -1.42 24.13
N PRO A 573 44.36 -0.90 23.45
CA PRO A 573 45.74 -1.30 23.68
C PRO A 573 46.14 -1.19 25.15
N ALA A 574 46.84 -2.20 25.64
CA ALA A 574 47.31 -2.32 27.05
C ALA A 574 46.20 -2.40 28.13
N ALA A 575 44.94 -2.52 27.77
CA ALA A 575 43.88 -2.74 28.77
C ALA A 575 43.93 -4.18 29.28
N SER A 576 43.82 -4.31 30.60
CA SER A 576 43.58 -5.60 31.29
C SER A 576 42.12 -5.73 31.64
N GLY A 577 41.55 -6.93 31.57
CA GLY A 577 40.11 -7.17 31.80
C GLY A 577 39.34 -7.54 30.55
N THR A 578 38.03 -7.44 30.63
CA THR A 578 37.14 -7.92 29.58
C THR A 578 36.13 -6.87 29.13
N ILE A 579 35.62 -7.03 27.91
CA ILE A 579 34.52 -6.25 27.32
C ILE A 579 33.32 -7.15 27.21
N PHE A 580 32.19 -6.72 27.74
CA PHE A 580 30.90 -7.37 27.47
C PHE A 580 30.22 -6.67 26.29
N TYR A 581 29.96 -7.42 25.23
CA TYR A 581 29.29 -6.89 24.02
C TYR A 581 27.96 -7.60 23.82
N ALA A 582 26.88 -6.81 23.76
CA ALA A 582 25.52 -7.30 23.47
C ALA A 582 25.01 -6.71 22.16
N SER A 583 24.46 -7.55 21.27
CA SER A 583 23.93 -7.11 19.96
C SER A 583 22.73 -7.96 19.53
N GLY A 584 21.65 -7.32 19.08
CA GLY A 584 20.44 -8.02 18.63
C GLY A 584 19.14 -7.37 19.09
N GLY A 585 18.17 -8.20 19.45
CA GLY A 585 16.87 -7.76 19.95
C GLY A 585 16.94 -7.08 21.32
N ASN A 586 15.89 -6.29 21.61
CA ASN A 586 15.78 -5.62 22.91
C ASN A 586 14.29 -5.56 23.33
N PRO A 587 13.89 -6.29 24.39
CA PRO A 587 12.51 -6.29 24.86
C PRO A 587 12.05 -4.94 25.43
N ASP A 588 13.00 -4.08 25.85
CA ASP A 588 12.74 -2.79 26.51
C ASP A 588 12.48 -1.65 25.51
N LEU A 589 12.28 -1.95 24.21
CA LEU A 589 12.01 -0.93 23.21
C LEU A 589 10.66 -0.24 23.43
N GLU A 590 10.68 1.09 23.28
CA GLU A 590 9.51 1.96 23.33
C GLU A 590 9.00 2.33 21.92
N PRO A 591 7.76 2.86 21.81
CA PRO A 591 7.24 3.37 20.53
C PRO A 591 8.09 4.53 19.99
N GLU A 592 8.43 4.43 18.72
CA GLU A 592 9.02 5.50 17.93
C GLU A 592 8.00 6.63 17.70
N ARG A 593 8.44 7.90 17.62
CA ARG A 593 7.55 9.06 17.57
C ARG A 593 7.91 9.98 16.42
N ALA A 594 6.88 10.48 15.72
CA ALA A 594 7.06 11.46 14.66
C ALA A 594 6.14 12.66 14.83
N ARG A 595 6.60 13.82 14.32
CA ARG A 595 5.79 15.00 14.11
C ARG A 595 5.89 15.39 12.64
N SER A 596 4.75 15.52 12.00
CA SER A 596 4.64 15.93 10.60
C SER A 596 3.81 17.19 10.46
N TRP A 597 4.08 17.95 9.41
CA TRP A 597 3.20 18.96 8.88
C TRP A 597 3.32 19.03 7.38
N SER A 598 2.25 19.40 6.72
CA SER A 598 2.19 19.61 5.28
C SER A 598 1.35 20.84 4.94
N ALA A 599 1.70 21.51 3.84
CA ALA A 599 0.90 22.58 3.27
C ALA A 599 0.98 22.52 1.75
N GLY A 600 -0.13 22.72 1.07
CA GLY A 600 -0.17 22.60 -0.37
C GLY A 600 -1.40 23.28 -0.97
N PHE A 601 -1.49 23.22 -2.27
CA PHE A 601 -2.63 23.71 -3.03
C PHE A 601 -3.00 22.74 -4.15
N GLU A 602 -4.25 22.81 -4.56
CA GLU A 602 -4.82 22.18 -5.76
C GLU A 602 -5.48 23.27 -6.59
N PHE A 603 -5.08 23.38 -7.85
CA PHE A 603 -5.63 24.33 -8.80
C PHE A 603 -6.29 23.58 -9.94
N HIS A 604 -7.59 23.83 -10.13
CA HIS A 604 -8.47 23.18 -11.10
C HIS A 604 -9.41 24.22 -11.72
N PRO A 605 -8.90 25.06 -12.64
CA PRO A 605 -9.63 26.17 -13.19
C PRO A 605 -10.83 25.70 -14.01
N GLN A 606 -12.03 26.25 -13.72
CA GLN A 606 -13.26 25.93 -14.43
C GLN A 606 -13.19 26.28 -15.93
N ALA A 607 -12.37 27.28 -16.30
CA ALA A 607 -12.16 27.69 -17.67
C ALA A 607 -11.34 26.67 -18.51
N LEU A 608 -10.63 25.75 -17.87
CA LEU A 608 -9.81 24.70 -18.50
C LEU A 608 -10.25 23.35 -17.94
N GLU A 609 -11.40 22.87 -18.41
CA GLU A 609 -11.92 21.58 -18.00
C GLU A 609 -10.88 20.46 -18.18
N GLY A 610 -10.77 19.60 -17.17
CA GLY A 610 -9.80 18.49 -17.18
C GLY A 610 -8.36 18.89 -16.83
N PHE A 611 -8.07 20.17 -16.53
CA PHE A 611 -6.77 20.61 -16.02
C PHE A 611 -6.74 20.57 -14.49
N HIS A 612 -5.74 19.92 -13.94
CA HIS A 612 -5.47 19.88 -12.50
C HIS A 612 -3.96 19.99 -12.25
N VAL A 613 -3.57 20.82 -11.30
CA VAL A 613 -2.22 20.87 -10.74
C VAL A 613 -2.28 21.00 -9.23
N GLY A 614 -1.53 20.14 -8.54
CA GLY A 614 -1.35 20.18 -7.09
C GLY A 614 0.11 20.19 -6.72
N ALA A 615 0.46 20.96 -5.70
CA ALA A 615 1.78 20.90 -5.08
C ALA A 615 1.63 20.91 -3.56
N SER A 616 2.44 20.11 -2.87
CA SER A 616 2.42 20.00 -1.41
C SER A 616 3.83 19.91 -0.87
N TYR A 617 4.20 20.84 0.01
CA TYR A 617 5.39 20.73 0.85
C TYR A 617 5.08 19.88 2.08
N PHE A 618 6.06 19.09 2.51
CA PHE A 618 5.96 18.26 3.72
C PHE A 618 7.23 18.31 4.54
N ASN A 619 7.09 18.13 5.86
CA ASN A 619 8.20 17.99 6.79
C ASN A 619 7.85 16.95 7.85
N VAL A 620 8.72 15.97 8.05
CA VAL A 620 8.58 14.90 9.05
C VAL A 620 9.83 14.86 9.92
N ARG A 621 9.64 14.95 11.22
CA ARG A 621 10.69 14.77 12.23
C ARG A 621 10.43 13.50 12.99
N TYR A 622 11.22 12.48 12.71
CA TYR A 622 11.08 11.14 13.26
C TYR A 622 12.16 10.89 14.30
N ARG A 623 11.75 10.64 15.54
CA ARG A 623 12.63 10.50 16.71
C ARG A 623 12.45 9.15 17.35
N ASP A 624 13.40 8.80 18.23
CA ASP A 624 13.40 7.55 18.98
C ASP A 624 13.29 6.33 18.06
N ARG A 625 13.81 6.46 16.82
CA ARG A 625 13.82 5.37 15.86
C ARG A 625 14.66 4.22 16.38
N VAL A 626 14.14 3.02 16.22
CA VAL A 626 14.86 1.80 16.57
C VAL A 626 16.00 1.59 15.57
N ALA A 627 17.21 1.57 16.08
CA ALA A 627 18.41 1.32 15.31
C ALA A 627 19.39 0.47 16.12
N ARG A 628 20.29 -0.18 15.40
CA ARG A 628 21.49 -0.83 15.93
C ARG A 628 22.68 0.00 15.46
N PRO A 629 23.20 0.90 16.30
CA PRO A 629 24.08 1.99 15.88
C PRO A 629 25.43 1.54 15.32
N ILE A 630 26.04 0.50 15.90
CA ILE A 630 27.33 -0.02 15.44
C ILE A 630 27.06 -1.04 14.32
N ALA A 631 27.17 -0.56 13.06
CA ALA A 631 26.94 -1.40 11.88
C ALA A 631 28.20 -2.16 11.42
N GLY A 632 29.36 -1.72 11.83
CA GLY A 632 30.66 -2.29 11.46
C GLY A 632 31.38 -2.98 12.63
N SER A 633 32.69 -2.75 12.73
CA SER A 633 33.52 -3.31 13.80
C SER A 633 33.21 -2.67 15.14
N ILE A 634 33.17 -3.46 16.20
CA ILE A 634 33.07 -3.00 17.60
C ILE A 634 34.21 -2.03 17.96
N ALA A 635 35.37 -2.11 17.29
CA ALA A 635 36.48 -1.18 17.47
C ALA A 635 36.08 0.27 17.24
N SER A 636 35.09 0.53 16.37
CA SER A 636 34.59 1.89 16.13
C SER A 636 33.91 2.50 17.37
N ALA A 637 33.38 1.67 18.26
CA ALA A 637 32.78 2.13 19.50
C ALA A 637 33.81 2.84 20.42
N PHE A 638 35.06 2.42 20.37
CA PHE A 638 36.15 2.98 21.18
C PHE A 638 36.90 4.13 20.49
N SER A 639 36.92 4.13 19.17
CA SER A 639 37.66 5.14 18.38
C SER A 639 36.83 6.37 18.03
N GLN A 640 35.50 6.28 18.09
CA GLN A 640 34.60 7.38 17.72
C GLN A 640 33.80 7.88 18.93
N PRO A 641 33.99 9.13 19.36
CA PRO A 641 33.28 9.71 20.50
C PRO A 641 31.74 9.66 20.35
N GLY A 642 31.26 9.60 19.11
CA GLY A 642 29.82 9.51 18.79
C GLY A 642 29.13 8.26 19.34
N TYR A 643 29.86 7.22 19.70
CA TYR A 643 29.34 6.00 20.31
C TYR A 643 29.45 5.96 21.84
N ALA A 644 29.91 7.03 22.48
CA ALA A 644 30.10 7.05 23.93
C ALA A 644 28.84 6.69 24.73
N SER A 645 27.65 7.02 24.20
CA SER A 645 26.37 6.64 24.84
C SER A 645 26.07 5.13 24.83
N LEU A 646 26.82 4.33 24.06
CA LEU A 646 26.70 2.88 24.00
C LEU A 646 27.69 2.17 24.94
N LEU A 647 28.59 2.94 25.58
CA LEU A 647 29.65 2.45 26.44
C LEU A 647 29.29 2.72 27.90
N ASN A 648 29.07 1.66 28.64
CA ASN A 648 28.92 1.74 30.11
C ASN A 648 30.21 1.22 30.77
N TYR A 649 31.02 2.14 31.31
CA TYR A 649 32.29 1.82 31.95
C TYR A 649 32.18 1.37 33.43
N ALA A 650 30.97 1.36 33.98
CA ALA A 650 30.70 0.88 35.31
C ALA A 650 29.40 0.06 35.34
N PRO A 651 29.32 -1.04 34.51
CA PRO A 651 28.12 -1.86 34.49
C PRO A 651 27.96 -2.57 35.84
N SER A 652 26.73 -2.59 36.36
CA SER A 652 26.49 -3.36 37.60
C SER A 652 26.52 -4.88 37.32
N THR A 653 26.91 -5.64 38.34
CA THR A 653 26.94 -7.11 38.25
C THR A 653 25.59 -7.69 37.86
N GLU A 654 24.48 -7.18 38.44
CA GLU A 654 23.11 -7.61 38.14
C GLU A 654 22.72 -7.35 36.68
N LEU A 655 23.22 -6.24 36.09
CA LEU A 655 22.98 -5.96 34.66
C LEU A 655 23.73 -6.97 33.79
N LEU A 656 24.98 -7.22 34.07
CA LEU A 656 25.81 -8.16 33.30
C LEU A 656 25.29 -9.59 33.42
N ASP A 657 24.94 -10.04 34.62
CA ASP A 657 24.37 -11.37 34.85
C ASP A 657 23.03 -11.55 34.11
N ARG A 658 22.16 -10.52 34.16
CA ARG A 658 20.90 -10.51 33.42
C ARG A 658 21.13 -10.58 31.89
N LEU A 659 22.10 -9.81 31.37
CA LEU A 659 22.42 -9.81 29.95
C LEU A 659 23.09 -11.15 29.55
N ALA A 660 23.92 -11.74 30.37
CA ALA A 660 24.51 -13.05 30.09
C ALA A 660 23.46 -14.16 30.06
N ALA A 661 22.57 -14.18 31.06
CA ALA A 661 21.51 -15.18 31.20
C ALA A 661 20.41 -15.04 30.10
N GLY A 662 20.12 -13.81 29.66
CA GLY A 662 19.08 -13.52 28.66
C GLY A 662 19.54 -13.63 27.21
N SER A 663 20.80 -13.94 26.94
CA SER A 663 21.33 -14.05 25.57
C SER A 663 20.89 -15.33 24.86
N LEU A 664 20.74 -15.24 23.53
CA LEU A 664 20.14 -16.29 22.68
C LEU A 664 20.91 -17.61 22.73
N TYR A 665 22.24 -17.56 22.81
CA TYR A 665 23.13 -18.73 22.81
C TYR A 665 23.92 -18.91 24.11
N GLY A 666 23.51 -18.21 25.19
CA GLY A 666 24.35 -18.00 26.35
C GLY A 666 25.51 -17.04 26.06
N LEU A 667 26.32 -16.79 27.05
CA LEU A 667 27.50 -15.92 26.93
C LEU A 667 28.61 -16.66 26.16
N THR A 668 28.92 -16.19 24.95
CA THR A 668 30.08 -16.68 24.19
C THR A 668 31.35 -16.04 24.76
N ASN A 669 32.19 -16.83 25.40
CA ASN A 669 33.39 -16.35 26.07
C ASN A 669 34.64 -16.60 25.19
N TYR A 670 35.28 -15.51 24.76
CA TYR A 670 36.54 -15.53 24.02
C TYR A 670 37.78 -15.28 24.94
N THR A 671 37.59 -15.25 26.24
CA THR A 671 38.69 -15.06 27.20
C THR A 671 39.21 -16.40 27.73
N ALA A 672 40.40 -16.39 28.30
CA ALA A 672 41.02 -17.63 28.86
C ALA A 672 40.40 -18.05 30.20
N GLY A 673 39.63 -17.17 30.88
CA GLY A 673 39.05 -17.42 32.17
C GLY A 673 37.53 -17.50 32.19
N PRO A 674 36.92 -17.92 33.30
CA PRO A 674 35.47 -17.90 33.48
C PRO A 674 34.94 -16.47 33.44
N PHE A 675 33.62 -16.31 33.16
CA PHE A 675 32.96 -15.02 33.26
C PHE A 675 32.98 -14.53 34.71
N ASP A 676 33.58 -13.37 34.89
CA ASP A 676 33.58 -12.64 36.17
C ASP A 676 33.07 -11.21 35.90
N PRO A 677 31.86 -10.86 36.37
CA PRO A 677 31.31 -9.54 36.13
C PRO A 677 32.16 -8.41 36.71
N ALA A 678 32.92 -8.65 37.83
CA ALA A 678 33.79 -7.67 38.43
C ALA A 678 35.02 -7.29 37.53
N ASN A 679 35.36 -8.17 36.59
CA ASN A 679 36.47 -7.97 35.65
C ASN A 679 36.03 -7.33 34.29
N VAL A 680 34.76 -6.98 34.18
CA VAL A 680 34.23 -6.32 32.97
C VAL A 680 34.50 -4.80 33.06
N LEU A 681 35.38 -4.30 32.20
CA LEU A 681 35.73 -2.89 32.14
C LEU A 681 34.64 -2.03 31.54
N VAL A 682 33.97 -2.57 30.53
CA VAL A 682 32.94 -1.84 29.81
C VAL A 682 31.92 -2.80 29.19
N LEU A 683 30.65 -2.43 29.31
CA LEU A 683 29.57 -2.99 28.52
C LEU A 683 29.38 -2.15 27.25
N VAL A 684 29.45 -2.78 26.07
CA VAL A 684 29.08 -2.19 24.79
C VAL A 684 27.68 -2.69 24.42
N ASP A 685 26.67 -1.85 24.59
CA ASP A 685 25.29 -2.21 24.27
C ASP A 685 24.95 -1.78 22.84
N ASN A 686 25.00 -2.73 21.91
CA ASN A 686 24.62 -2.56 20.50
C ASN A 686 23.35 -3.33 20.15
N ARG A 687 22.48 -3.59 21.14
CA ARG A 687 21.13 -4.10 20.85
C ARG A 687 20.31 -3.05 20.08
N ASN A 688 19.13 -3.43 19.63
CA ASN A 688 18.17 -2.46 19.11
C ASN A 688 17.86 -1.39 20.18
N LEU A 689 18.00 -0.11 19.86
CA LEU A 689 17.83 1.00 20.79
C LEU A 689 17.00 2.14 20.16
N ASN A 690 16.21 2.83 20.96
CA ASN A 690 15.43 4.01 20.58
C ASN A 690 16.30 5.28 20.57
N LEU A 691 17.30 5.34 19.73
CA LEU A 691 18.27 6.42 19.72
C LEU A 691 18.26 7.26 18.42
N ALA A 692 17.90 6.65 17.31
CA ALA A 692 18.06 7.28 16.01
C ALA A 692 17.00 8.35 15.75
N ARG A 693 17.41 9.37 15.01
CA ARG A 693 16.54 10.44 14.52
C ARG A 693 16.67 10.54 13.02
N GLN A 694 15.57 10.80 12.34
CA GLN A 694 15.54 11.09 10.92
C GLN A 694 14.65 12.31 10.66
N ASP A 695 15.18 13.30 9.96
CA ASP A 695 14.44 14.47 9.50
C ASP A 695 14.26 14.36 7.98
N ILE A 696 13.03 14.54 7.51
CA ILE A 696 12.67 14.42 6.09
C ILE A 696 11.83 15.63 5.71
N GLU A 697 12.16 16.25 4.58
CA GLU A 697 11.37 17.32 3.98
C GLU A 697 11.38 17.22 2.46
N GLY A 698 10.39 17.82 1.81
CA GLY A 698 10.32 17.81 0.37
C GLY A 698 9.07 18.43 -0.21
N VAL A 699 8.94 18.28 -1.53
CA VAL A 699 7.78 18.76 -2.29
C VAL A 699 7.28 17.64 -3.19
N ASP A 700 5.97 17.41 -3.14
CA ASP A 700 5.25 16.55 -4.07
C ASP A 700 4.48 17.41 -5.07
N ILE A 701 4.54 17.09 -6.37
CA ILE A 701 3.85 17.78 -7.46
C ILE A 701 3.07 16.74 -8.24
N ASN A 702 1.79 17.04 -8.51
CA ASN A 702 0.94 16.22 -9.37
C ASN A 702 0.20 17.12 -10.34
N THR A 703 0.10 16.71 -11.60
CA THR A 703 -0.64 17.43 -12.63
C THR A 703 -1.35 16.45 -13.55
N SER A 704 -2.49 16.86 -14.04
CA SER A 704 -3.20 16.16 -15.11
C SER A 704 -3.91 17.16 -15.98
N VAL A 705 -4.03 16.82 -17.27
CA VAL A 705 -4.86 17.55 -18.20
C VAL A 705 -5.46 16.56 -19.21
N ARG A 706 -6.72 16.75 -19.55
CA ARG A 706 -7.42 15.94 -20.53
C ARG A 706 -8.11 16.87 -21.54
N PHE A 707 -7.92 16.61 -22.80
CA PHE A 707 -8.63 17.31 -23.87
C PHE A 707 -9.29 16.32 -24.82
N SER A 708 -10.51 16.64 -25.21
CA SER A 708 -11.20 15.92 -26.28
C SER A 708 -10.85 16.55 -27.64
N ILE A 709 -10.27 15.76 -28.53
CA ILE A 709 -9.99 16.18 -29.92
C ILE A 709 -11.26 16.02 -30.76
N SER A 710 -12.01 14.97 -30.49
CA SER A 710 -13.29 14.66 -31.11
C SER A 710 -14.14 13.89 -30.06
N PRO A 711 -15.45 13.68 -30.32
CA PRO A 711 -16.32 12.93 -29.43
C PRO A 711 -15.80 11.52 -29.05
N ASP A 712 -14.99 10.93 -29.93
CA ASP A 712 -14.44 9.58 -29.78
C ASP A 712 -12.93 9.55 -29.45
N GLN A 713 -12.28 10.71 -29.28
CA GLN A 713 -10.83 10.77 -29.09
C GLN A 713 -10.44 11.76 -27.99
N ASN A 714 -9.69 11.27 -27.02
CA ASN A 714 -9.18 12.06 -25.91
C ASN A 714 -7.65 11.93 -25.82
N ILE A 715 -6.99 13.02 -25.47
CA ILE A 715 -5.60 13.01 -25.04
C ILE A 715 -5.56 13.33 -23.57
N GLY A 716 -4.87 12.49 -22.79
CA GLY A 716 -4.56 12.70 -21.39
C GLY A 716 -3.06 12.93 -21.20
N LEU A 717 -2.69 13.94 -20.44
CA LEU A 717 -1.32 14.15 -19.97
C LEU A 717 -1.34 14.11 -18.44
N THR A 718 -0.41 13.36 -17.87
CA THR A 718 -0.26 13.25 -16.41
C THR A 718 1.18 13.48 -16.00
N GLY A 719 1.38 14.06 -14.83
CA GLY A 719 2.72 14.25 -14.29
C GLY A 719 2.70 14.09 -12.77
N SER A 720 3.69 13.37 -12.23
CA SER A 720 3.93 13.28 -10.81
C SER A 720 5.42 13.38 -10.55
N ALA A 721 5.82 14.18 -9.57
CA ALA A 721 7.22 14.31 -9.18
C ALA A 721 7.32 14.50 -7.67
N THR A 722 8.44 14.04 -7.11
CA THR A 722 8.80 14.31 -5.71
C THR A 722 10.25 14.77 -5.63
N TYR A 723 10.47 15.81 -4.83
CA TYR A 723 11.78 16.21 -4.35
C TYR A 723 11.91 15.88 -2.88
N LEU A 724 12.99 15.21 -2.49
CA LEU A 724 13.19 14.69 -1.14
C LEU A 724 14.56 15.07 -0.60
N LYS A 725 14.60 15.56 0.66
CA LYS A 725 15.78 15.61 1.51
C LYS A 725 15.54 14.73 2.73
N SER A 726 16.55 13.98 3.14
CA SER A 726 16.49 13.10 4.30
C SER A 726 17.85 13.01 4.95
N ASP A 727 17.91 13.31 6.24
CA ASP A 727 19.08 13.21 7.09
C ASP A 727 18.80 12.29 8.27
N GLN A 728 19.79 11.47 8.66
CA GLN A 728 19.71 10.57 9.80
C GLN A 728 20.83 10.85 10.80
N GLN A 729 20.55 10.70 12.07
CA GLN A 729 21.50 10.70 13.17
C GLN A 729 21.27 9.43 14.02
N LEU A 730 22.26 8.53 14.07
CA LEU A 730 22.13 7.24 14.73
C LEU A 730 22.24 7.32 16.25
N THR A 731 23.08 8.23 16.75
CA THR A 731 23.16 8.55 18.18
C THR A 731 23.20 10.06 18.36
N PRO A 732 22.90 10.61 19.53
CA PRO A 732 22.93 12.07 19.76
C PRO A 732 24.29 12.73 19.52
N LEU A 733 25.38 11.97 19.59
CA LEU A 733 26.75 12.47 19.48
C LEU A 733 27.37 12.22 18.09
N LEU A 734 26.78 11.34 17.27
CA LEU A 734 27.23 11.13 15.90
C LEU A 734 26.78 12.29 15.00
N PRO A 735 27.57 12.62 13.97
CA PRO A 735 27.15 13.62 12.99
C PRO A 735 25.90 13.15 12.25
N ARG A 736 25.15 14.09 11.72
CA ARG A 736 24.06 13.79 10.78
C ARG A 736 24.64 13.31 9.47
N THR A 737 24.05 12.25 8.95
CA THR A 737 24.39 11.69 7.66
C THR A 737 23.21 11.86 6.70
N GLN A 738 23.50 12.37 5.52
CA GLN A 738 22.53 12.46 4.45
C GLN A 738 22.14 11.05 3.97
N LEU A 739 20.85 10.82 3.81
CA LEU A 739 20.31 9.59 3.23
C LEU A 739 19.83 9.84 1.80
N ALA A 740 18.95 10.82 1.57
CA ALA A 740 18.49 11.12 0.21
C ALA A 740 19.66 11.59 -0.67
N GLY A 741 19.70 11.11 -1.92
CA GLY A 741 20.80 11.38 -2.86
C GLY A 741 22.08 10.58 -2.59
N VAL A 742 22.03 9.60 -1.68
CA VAL A 742 23.12 8.65 -1.40
C VAL A 742 22.73 7.26 -1.88
N ILE A 743 23.70 6.49 -2.34
CA ILE A 743 23.51 5.16 -2.88
C ILE A 743 22.66 4.26 -1.95
N PHE A 744 21.81 3.45 -2.53
CA PHE A 744 20.85 2.56 -1.85
C PHE A 744 19.77 3.26 -1.02
N ASN A 745 19.67 4.59 -1.14
CA ASN A 745 18.63 5.42 -0.52
C ASN A 745 17.82 6.14 -1.61
N PRO A 746 16.70 6.82 -1.24
CA PRO A 746 15.94 7.58 -2.22
C PRO A 746 16.82 8.63 -2.91
N PRO A 747 16.75 8.81 -4.25
CA PRO A 747 17.35 9.95 -4.90
C PRO A 747 16.62 11.24 -4.49
N HIS A 748 17.22 12.40 -4.68
CA HIS A 748 16.56 13.68 -4.42
C HIS A 748 15.32 13.89 -5.29
N TRP A 749 15.39 13.49 -6.56
CA TRP A 749 14.31 13.66 -7.51
C TRP A 749 13.82 12.32 -8.06
N ARG A 750 12.52 12.14 -8.05
CA ARG A 750 11.83 11.12 -8.83
C ARG A 750 10.66 11.75 -9.55
N GLY A 751 10.40 11.30 -10.77
CA GLY A 751 9.30 11.83 -11.56
C GLY A 751 8.76 10.81 -12.56
N ARG A 752 7.48 10.95 -12.90
CA ARG A 752 6.80 10.20 -13.95
C ARG A 752 5.92 11.15 -14.75
N LEU A 753 6.10 11.16 -16.05
CA LEU A 753 5.23 11.86 -17.01
C LEU A 753 4.52 10.81 -17.84
N GLY A 754 3.23 10.97 -18.06
CA GLY A 754 2.40 10.10 -18.87
C GLY A 754 1.69 10.89 -19.96
N ALA A 755 1.58 10.31 -21.15
CA ALA A 755 0.75 10.76 -22.23
C ALA A 755 -0.11 9.59 -22.72
N SER A 756 -1.42 9.76 -22.79
CA SER A 756 -2.35 8.77 -23.30
C SER A 756 -3.17 9.34 -24.46
N TRP A 757 -3.37 8.52 -25.48
CA TRP A 757 -4.31 8.76 -26.55
C TRP A 757 -5.37 7.67 -26.51
N GLU A 758 -6.60 8.07 -26.24
CA GLU A 758 -7.76 7.20 -26.18
C GLU A 758 -8.63 7.45 -27.41
N ALA A 759 -8.85 6.43 -28.20
CA ALA A 759 -9.77 6.42 -29.31
C ALA A 759 -10.77 5.27 -29.10
N ARG A 760 -11.87 5.25 -29.88
CA ARG A 760 -12.97 4.31 -29.71
C ARG A 760 -12.60 2.83 -29.46
N ARG A 761 -11.51 2.33 -30.04
CA ARG A 761 -11.02 0.94 -29.92
C ARG A 761 -9.56 0.84 -29.52
N PHE A 762 -8.87 1.95 -29.47
CA PHE A 762 -7.44 2.00 -29.20
C PHE A 762 -7.17 2.88 -28.00
N ASN A 763 -6.28 2.42 -27.16
CA ASN A 763 -5.66 3.25 -26.15
C ASN A 763 -4.14 3.05 -26.27
N VAL A 764 -3.41 4.13 -26.41
CA VAL A 764 -1.95 4.11 -26.43
C VAL A 764 -1.46 5.05 -25.34
N SER A 765 -0.67 4.53 -24.42
CA SER A 765 -0.10 5.28 -23.31
C SER A 765 1.42 5.16 -23.31
N MET A 766 2.10 6.28 -23.15
CA MET A 766 3.55 6.36 -23.03
C MET A 766 3.91 7.03 -21.71
N PHE A 767 4.90 6.50 -20.99
CA PHE A 767 5.37 7.04 -19.72
C PHE A 767 6.87 7.25 -19.77
N ALA A 768 7.32 8.40 -19.27
CA ALA A 768 8.73 8.70 -19.01
C ALA A 768 8.95 8.67 -17.49
N ASN A 769 9.85 7.80 -17.02
CA ASN A 769 10.17 7.64 -15.61
C ASN A 769 11.58 8.16 -15.37
N TYR A 770 11.72 9.14 -14.49
CA TYR A 770 13.00 9.75 -14.11
C TYR A 770 13.37 9.35 -12.68
N THR A 771 14.59 8.87 -12.52
CA THR A 771 15.23 8.62 -11.22
C THR A 771 16.52 9.43 -11.18
N GLY A 772 16.63 10.32 -10.20
CA GLY A 772 17.76 11.24 -10.07
C GLY A 772 19.07 10.53 -9.70
N SER A 773 20.19 11.22 -9.91
CA SER A 773 21.53 10.75 -9.53
C SER A 773 21.68 10.58 -8.02
N VAL A 774 22.59 9.69 -7.61
CA VAL A 774 22.99 9.48 -6.23
C VAL A 774 24.51 9.46 -6.11
N THR A 775 25.01 9.69 -4.91
CA THR A 775 26.46 9.66 -4.61
C THR A 775 26.82 8.37 -3.89
N ASP A 776 27.77 7.63 -4.42
CA ASP A 776 28.41 6.52 -3.71
C ASP A 776 29.53 7.04 -2.82
N ASN A 777 29.22 7.23 -1.55
CA ASN A 777 30.13 7.71 -0.51
C ASN A 777 30.68 6.59 0.39
N ARG A 778 30.48 5.33 0.03
CA ARG A 778 30.99 4.16 0.78
C ARG A 778 32.51 4.06 0.73
N TYR A 779 33.13 4.72 -0.25
CA TYR A 779 34.57 4.75 -0.47
C TYR A 779 35.05 6.17 -0.76
N LEU A 780 36.33 6.42 -0.49
CA LEU A 780 37.00 7.67 -0.86
C LEU A 780 37.93 7.43 -2.06
N PRO A 781 37.97 8.34 -3.05
CA PRO A 781 37.00 9.43 -3.24
C PRO A 781 35.61 8.92 -3.55
N SER A 782 34.56 9.67 -3.15
CA SER A 782 33.20 9.36 -3.53
C SER A 782 33.01 9.43 -5.04
N SER A 783 32.05 8.65 -5.58
CA SER A 783 31.71 8.65 -7.00
C SER A 783 30.22 8.99 -7.21
N SER A 784 29.92 9.59 -8.36
CA SER A 784 28.52 9.80 -8.79
C SER A 784 27.99 8.54 -9.47
N VAL A 785 26.71 8.26 -9.25
CA VAL A 785 25.90 7.33 -10.04
C VAL A 785 24.88 8.18 -10.77
N ASP A 786 24.90 8.16 -12.09
CA ASP A 786 24.10 9.05 -12.92
C ASP A 786 22.59 8.79 -12.83
N SER A 787 21.82 9.80 -13.19
CA SER A 787 20.37 9.67 -13.29
C SER A 787 19.97 8.76 -14.45
N ILE A 788 18.82 8.09 -14.33
CA ILE A 788 18.25 7.27 -15.41
C ILE A 788 16.89 7.79 -15.83
N LEU A 789 16.66 7.79 -17.13
CA LEU A 789 15.36 8.04 -17.75
C LEU A 789 14.94 6.81 -18.54
N THR A 790 13.80 6.23 -18.19
CA THR A 790 13.21 5.09 -18.90
C THR A 790 11.88 5.46 -19.52
N PHE A 791 11.54 4.81 -20.62
CA PHE A 791 10.28 5.02 -21.30
C PHE A 791 9.51 3.69 -21.37
N ASP A 792 8.24 3.75 -20.97
CA ASP A 792 7.31 2.62 -21.05
C ASP A 792 6.21 2.94 -22.07
N LEU A 793 5.80 1.94 -22.82
CA LEU A 793 4.71 2.01 -23.79
C LEU A 793 3.69 0.92 -23.48
N ALA A 794 2.41 1.27 -23.47
CA ALA A 794 1.29 0.33 -23.47
C ALA A 794 0.33 0.67 -24.60
N ALA A 795 -0.05 -0.34 -25.37
CA ALA A 795 -1.03 -0.21 -26.45
C ALA A 795 -2.13 -1.25 -26.26
N ARG A 796 -3.37 -0.79 -26.17
CA ARG A 796 -4.57 -1.62 -25.99
C ARG A 796 -5.48 -1.51 -27.19
N LEU A 797 -5.96 -2.66 -27.65
CA LEU A 797 -6.97 -2.79 -28.69
C LEU A 797 -8.19 -3.51 -28.12
N ASP A 798 -9.34 -2.87 -28.17
CA ASP A 798 -10.63 -3.39 -27.75
C ASP A 798 -11.45 -3.83 -28.97
N ILE A 799 -11.80 -5.14 -29.02
CA ILE A 799 -12.52 -5.79 -30.11
C ILE A 799 -13.88 -6.25 -29.57
N GLY A 800 -14.97 -5.78 -30.16
CA GLY A 800 -16.34 -6.18 -29.78
C GLY A 800 -17.39 -5.22 -30.31
N ASN A 801 -18.68 -5.54 -30.07
CA ASN A 801 -19.78 -4.69 -30.50
C ASN A 801 -19.82 -3.38 -29.69
N SER A 802 -19.92 -2.27 -30.35
CA SER A 802 -19.97 -0.91 -29.77
C SER A 802 -21.19 -0.64 -28.87
N SER A 803 -22.10 -1.59 -28.76
CA SER A 803 -23.32 -1.50 -27.93
C SER A 803 -23.19 -2.10 -26.52
N SER A 804 -22.14 -2.87 -26.22
CA SER A 804 -21.89 -3.39 -24.87
C SER A 804 -20.86 -2.54 -24.10
N ARG A 805 -21.11 -2.30 -22.82
CA ARG A 805 -20.24 -1.51 -21.92
C ARG A 805 -18.84 -2.10 -21.71
N SER A 806 -18.60 -3.35 -22.11
CA SER A 806 -17.30 -4.02 -21.99
C SER A 806 -16.92 -4.62 -23.35
N PRO A 807 -15.68 -4.45 -23.82
CA PRO A 807 -15.21 -5.10 -25.03
C PRO A 807 -15.19 -6.62 -24.83
N ALA A 808 -15.65 -7.37 -25.85
CA ALA A 808 -15.66 -8.83 -25.77
C ALA A 808 -14.24 -9.42 -25.71
N LEU A 809 -13.29 -8.77 -26.37
CA LEU A 809 -11.87 -9.16 -26.40
C LEU A 809 -10.99 -7.92 -26.31
N THR A 810 -9.99 -7.93 -25.44
CA THR A 810 -8.98 -6.89 -25.33
C THR A 810 -7.58 -7.49 -25.52
N ILE A 811 -6.78 -6.86 -26.32
CA ILE A 811 -5.36 -7.20 -26.53
C ILE A 811 -4.52 -6.02 -26.05
N THR A 812 -3.60 -6.27 -25.13
CA THR A 812 -2.68 -5.26 -24.61
C THR A 812 -1.25 -5.68 -24.84
N ILE A 813 -0.46 -4.81 -25.45
CA ILE A 813 0.99 -4.98 -25.65
C ILE A 813 1.69 -3.94 -24.77
N VAL A 814 2.71 -4.37 -24.05
CA VAL A 814 3.53 -3.50 -23.20
C VAL A 814 5.00 -3.61 -23.56
N ALA A 815 5.70 -2.48 -23.50
CA ALA A 815 7.15 -2.41 -23.65
C ALA A 815 7.69 -1.51 -22.53
N ASN A 816 8.16 -2.10 -21.42
CA ASN A 816 8.74 -1.35 -20.31
C ASN A 816 10.24 -1.15 -20.58
N ASN A 817 10.76 0.04 -20.20
CA ASN A 817 12.12 0.47 -20.54
C ASN A 817 12.46 0.20 -22.00
N MET A 818 11.63 0.72 -22.91
CA MET A 818 11.64 0.37 -24.34
C MET A 818 12.99 0.62 -25.04
N PHE A 819 13.81 1.54 -24.51
CA PHE A 819 15.14 1.83 -25.05
C PHE A 819 16.26 1.05 -24.36
N ASN A 820 15.92 0.15 -23.42
CA ASN A 820 16.86 -0.71 -22.67
C ASN A 820 17.96 0.09 -21.94
N ALA A 821 17.55 1.20 -21.29
CA ALA A 821 18.47 1.97 -20.46
C ALA A 821 19.04 1.08 -19.34
N LYS A 822 20.34 1.16 -19.10
CA LYS A 822 21.08 0.34 -18.16
C LYS A 822 21.56 1.18 -16.97
N PRO A 823 21.66 0.60 -15.75
CA PRO A 823 22.22 1.31 -14.61
C PRO A 823 23.76 1.45 -14.74
N ASP A 824 24.30 2.43 -14.04
CA ASP A 824 25.74 2.59 -13.87
C ASP A 824 26.33 1.46 -13.00
N ILE A 825 27.57 1.13 -13.28
CA ILE A 825 28.34 0.18 -12.48
C ILE A 825 28.93 0.91 -11.28
N ILE A 826 28.74 0.32 -10.09
CA ILE A 826 29.26 0.83 -8.83
C ILE A 826 30.39 -0.07 -8.29
N ARG A 827 31.17 0.45 -7.36
CA ARG A 827 32.17 -0.36 -6.64
C ARG A 827 31.49 -1.37 -5.73
N VAL A 828 31.99 -2.60 -5.70
CA VAL A 828 31.54 -3.67 -4.82
C VAL A 828 32.64 -4.09 -3.87
N THR A 829 32.30 -4.44 -2.63
CA THR A 829 33.21 -4.98 -1.63
C THR A 829 33.05 -6.47 -1.44
N GLY A 830 31.79 -6.91 -1.47
CA GLY A 830 31.46 -8.32 -1.32
C GLY A 830 31.28 -9.00 -2.67
N SER A 831 31.72 -10.21 -2.79
CA SER A 831 31.57 -11.03 -4.00
C SER A 831 30.11 -11.38 -4.35
N THR A 832 29.17 -11.05 -3.46
CA THR A 832 27.71 -11.20 -3.65
C THR A 832 26.97 -9.88 -3.83
N ASP A 833 27.68 -8.73 -3.66
CA ASP A 833 27.05 -7.41 -3.76
C ASP A 833 26.74 -7.09 -5.22
N THR A 834 25.53 -6.57 -5.48
CA THR A 834 25.17 -6.14 -6.85
C THR A 834 26.07 -4.96 -7.28
N PRO A 835 26.67 -5.03 -8.47
CA PRO A 835 27.54 -3.97 -8.98
C PRO A 835 26.75 -2.79 -9.59
N TYR A 836 25.55 -2.55 -9.14
CA TYR A 836 24.68 -1.42 -9.45
C TYR A 836 23.72 -1.15 -8.29
N ASP A 837 23.14 0.04 -8.23
CA ASP A 837 22.16 0.39 -7.21
C ASP A 837 20.80 -0.30 -7.48
N SER A 838 20.63 -1.52 -6.99
CA SER A 838 19.43 -2.32 -7.20
C SER A 838 18.19 -1.79 -6.43
N THR A 839 18.36 -0.82 -5.53
CA THR A 839 17.22 -0.18 -4.85
C THR A 839 16.52 0.85 -5.74
N ASN A 840 17.28 1.51 -6.61
CA ASN A 840 16.80 2.56 -7.51
C ASN A 840 16.63 2.06 -8.96
N TYR A 841 17.31 0.99 -9.35
CA TYR A 841 17.31 0.48 -10.74
C TYR A 841 16.92 -1.00 -10.78
N SER A 842 16.17 -1.39 -11.80
CA SER A 842 15.72 -2.77 -11.98
C SER A 842 16.63 -3.53 -12.94
N ALA A 843 16.98 -4.76 -12.60
CA ALA A 843 17.66 -5.69 -13.49
C ALA A 843 16.77 -6.20 -14.65
N THR A 844 15.51 -5.86 -14.67
CA THR A 844 14.56 -6.30 -15.72
C THR A 844 15.03 -5.86 -17.11
N GLY A 845 15.59 -4.63 -17.25
CA GLY A 845 15.93 -4.07 -18.56
C GLY A 845 14.69 -3.86 -19.41
N ARG A 846 14.80 -3.96 -20.74
CA ARG A 846 13.65 -3.90 -21.63
C ARG A 846 12.81 -5.17 -21.50
N PHE A 847 11.55 -4.98 -21.12
CA PHE A 847 10.56 -6.05 -21.01
C PHE A 847 9.47 -5.87 -22.09
N LEU A 848 9.11 -6.97 -22.76
CA LEU A 848 8.01 -7.02 -23.70
C LEU A 848 6.96 -7.99 -23.18
N GLY A 849 5.69 -7.56 -23.19
CA GLY A 849 4.57 -8.36 -22.72
C GLY A 849 3.35 -8.26 -23.61
N LEU A 850 2.58 -9.34 -23.65
CA LEU A 850 1.30 -9.47 -24.33
C LEU A 850 0.27 -9.98 -23.34
N THR A 851 -0.85 -9.30 -23.23
CA THR A 851 -2.02 -9.73 -22.46
C THR A 851 -3.23 -9.82 -23.37
N VAL A 852 -3.94 -10.93 -23.29
CA VAL A 852 -5.21 -11.12 -23.98
C VAL A 852 -6.27 -11.36 -22.92
N SER A 853 -7.34 -10.57 -22.92
CA SER A 853 -8.46 -10.73 -21.99
C SER A 853 -9.79 -10.79 -22.73
N ARG A 854 -10.73 -11.53 -22.16
CA ARG A 854 -12.07 -11.70 -22.68
C ARG A 854 -13.10 -11.49 -21.57
N SER A 855 -14.10 -10.69 -21.86
CA SER A 855 -15.32 -10.52 -21.04
C SER A 855 -16.46 -11.32 -21.64
N TRP A 856 -17.25 -11.95 -20.75
CA TRP A 856 -18.34 -12.86 -21.11
C TRP A 856 -19.66 -12.34 -20.56
#